data_e927fc857741a1e4e4bbd329e9bb16c4
#
_entry.id   e927fc857741a1e4e4bbd329e9bb16c4
#
_cell.length_a   1.000
_cell.length_b   1.000
_cell.length_c   1.000
_cell.angle_alpha   90.00
_cell.angle_beta   90.00
_cell.angle_gamma   90.00
#
_symmetry.space_group_name_H-M   'P 1'
#
loop_
_entity.id
_entity.type
_entity.pdbx_description
1 polymer ?
#
loop_
_entity_poly.entity_id
_entity_poly.type
_entity_poly.pdbx_seq_one_letter_code
_entity_poly.pdbx_strand_id
1 'polypeptide(L)'
;RILILGSVLLLPITLILNFFVYQKSQEEQYIQAIENTIHSVEATFNQDFEVFQRQGSPLDSLSFERVSTGTYAYPFFIINSDKEVRFWSTNEFTLDFSTLDFKKEFQVLSSSFGTFLVKQQKIATSTKNEYFVQAFRLVWSGSITNDYVVMGPNPEVFGNALFTLYPKAEEGSLQVKSTLGEPIFGIDFQPGFVSVGKAWNTPLLIFSCSMFLLYVFLSFIFLRKKWKKGQVWQAIGYGFLILLLVRTTMLLFNFPQAYLSLPLFDSLGYSSSWLIPSLGDLLVHTLCFVLIIGLLVFQLSSMSIAEKFTAWRQRIREEILLVFTFLSSTLFFTGLWALTRDLVLRAAWSLDISAIPSFDSWVGVSFLILFLWAAVYVFLSLSLIHLVTRGGSAKRMVYRILFLVAGLCSAGFFVWNFWLGIAGLIHFLFLFSILRFDLVANVYRLGLETFLTLFFASLIAASIVAASSYQAAEERLVQAKVAFANQELLATDGQTTLFLTDIFARLKNDLFIQNRLADPLLSKDPVISKIRKIYLDNYFDQFEVVIRIFSPTGVQIGGTLEGKSFKELQEEYIKSDFATQVPNLYFVPGVEQTAGNTFVAFVPMLKGNLALGTIYLELDQLRIQPDNAYPRLLVDQQYAEKLQEDPFDFAVFRSGELVRSSGNFNYQQEEMRSLLVNSALMEGGVETLGYQHLGIKNGEDLWVLSSPAISIKQFFGTLSLFFVVFVSLTFFAILISVLLQGYRKFEFNYSTKLQLYLNFAFFFPILIISIITTGLLSQSYKEDLNGQYL
;
A
#
# COMPACT_ATOMS: atom_id res chain seq x y z
N ARG A 1 27.89 32.52 -15.43
CA ARG A 1 28.24 31.11 -15.77
C ARG A 1 28.91 30.44 -14.60
N ILE A 2 29.93 31.02 -13.99
CA ILE A 2 30.67 30.46 -12.84
C ILE A 2 29.74 30.27 -11.65
N LEU A 3 28.85 31.21 -11.33
CA LEU A 3 27.88 31.10 -10.23
C LEU A 3 26.84 29.98 -10.45
N ILE A 4 26.37 29.78 -11.68
CA ILE A 4 25.45 28.68 -12.02
C ILE A 4 26.19 27.34 -11.92
N LEU A 5 27.41 27.26 -12.44
CA LEU A 5 28.25 26.06 -12.36
C LEU A 5 28.59 25.74 -10.89
N GLY A 6 28.92 26.78 -10.10
CA GLY A 6 29.17 26.62 -8.67
C GLY A 6 27.95 26.13 -7.90
N SER A 7 26.76 26.66 -8.17
CA SER A 7 25.52 26.21 -7.50
C SER A 7 25.11 24.79 -7.92
N VAL A 8 25.36 24.39 -9.18
CA VAL A 8 25.14 23.04 -9.70
C VAL A 8 26.04 22.02 -9.01
N LEU A 9 27.32 22.37 -8.79
CA LEU A 9 28.28 21.48 -8.11
C LEU A 9 28.07 21.45 -6.60
N LEU A 10 27.69 22.56 -5.99
CA LEU A 10 27.44 22.62 -4.54
C LEU A 10 26.21 21.81 -4.11
N LEU A 11 25.16 21.74 -4.94
CA LEU A 11 23.95 20.97 -4.60
C LEU A 11 24.24 19.48 -4.37
N PRO A 12 24.85 18.71 -5.31
CA PRO A 12 25.20 17.33 -5.04
C PRO A 12 26.21 17.16 -3.90
N ILE A 13 27.17 18.08 -3.73
CA ILE A 13 28.14 18.03 -2.64
C ILE A 13 27.45 18.18 -1.28
N THR A 14 26.52 19.13 -1.14
CA THR A 14 25.76 19.31 0.09
C THR A 14 24.83 18.12 0.39
N LEU A 15 24.23 17.52 -0.64
CA LEU A 15 23.43 16.31 -0.50
C LEU A 15 24.29 15.10 -0.11
N ILE A 16 25.47 14.94 -0.69
CA ILE A 16 26.43 13.88 -0.33
C ILE A 16 26.91 14.06 1.12
N LEU A 17 27.30 15.26 1.51
CA LEU A 17 27.71 15.58 2.87
C LEU A 17 26.58 15.33 3.86
N ASN A 18 25.36 15.73 3.48
CA ASN A 18 24.18 15.48 4.30
C ASN A 18 23.94 13.98 4.48
N PHE A 19 24.05 13.19 3.43
CA PHE A 19 23.88 11.74 3.46
C PHE A 19 24.92 11.08 4.40
N PHE A 20 26.20 11.41 4.28
CA PHE A 20 27.25 10.82 5.12
C PHE A 20 27.21 11.28 6.58
N VAL A 21 26.90 12.56 6.82
CA VAL A 21 26.76 13.09 8.20
C VAL A 21 25.50 12.52 8.86
N TYR A 22 24.43 12.34 8.09
CA TYR A 22 23.15 11.85 8.55
C TYR A 22 23.20 10.39 9.00
N GLN A 23 23.82 9.51 8.23
CA GLN A 23 23.86 8.07 8.55
C GLN A 23 24.58 7.76 9.88
N LYS A 24 25.59 8.54 10.25
CA LYS A 24 26.34 8.34 11.50
C LYS A 24 25.69 8.99 12.72
N SER A 25 24.87 10.02 12.56
CA SER A 25 24.25 10.76 13.67
C SER A 25 22.85 10.25 14.05
N GLN A 26 22.19 9.43 13.23
CA GLN A 26 20.81 8.98 13.46
C GLN A 26 20.70 8.03 14.65
N GLU A 27 21.54 7.02 14.71
CA GLU A 27 21.52 6.03 15.79
C GLU A 27 21.78 6.68 17.14
N GLU A 28 22.80 7.55 17.21
CA GLU A 28 23.16 8.28 18.44
C GLU A 28 22.04 9.24 18.88
N GLN A 29 21.44 9.98 17.96
CA GLN A 29 20.34 10.90 18.27
C GLN A 29 19.07 10.17 18.68
N TYR A 30 18.80 9.02 18.07
CA TYR A 30 17.65 8.20 18.41
C TYR A 30 17.79 7.58 19.80
N ILE A 31 18.98 7.06 20.13
CA ILE A 31 19.30 6.59 21.48
C ILE A 31 19.16 7.73 22.49
N GLN A 32 19.65 8.92 22.18
CA GLN A 32 19.51 10.08 23.06
C GLN A 32 18.05 10.49 23.27
N ALA A 33 17.19 10.34 22.25
CA ALA A 33 15.76 10.58 22.39
C ALA A 33 15.11 9.53 23.31
N ILE A 34 15.47 8.26 23.16
CA ILE A 34 15.02 7.17 24.04
C ILE A 34 15.49 7.43 25.47
N GLU A 35 16.78 7.74 25.68
CA GLU A 35 17.33 8.06 26.99
C GLU A 35 16.60 9.21 27.66
N ASN A 36 16.30 10.28 26.94
CA ASN A 36 15.52 11.41 27.46
C ASN A 36 14.12 11.00 27.94
N THR A 37 13.46 10.11 27.18
CA THR A 37 12.16 9.57 27.58
C THR A 37 12.28 8.68 28.80
N ILE A 38 13.25 7.79 28.84
CA ILE A 38 13.52 6.93 29.99
C ILE A 38 13.87 7.77 31.24
N HIS A 39 14.66 8.83 31.09
CA HIS A 39 14.97 9.76 32.21
C HIS A 39 13.70 10.44 32.74
N SER A 40 12.75 10.77 31.88
CA SER A 40 11.46 11.31 32.34
C SER A 40 10.63 10.28 33.11
N VAL A 41 10.67 9.00 32.66
CA VAL A 41 10.04 7.89 33.38
C VAL A 41 10.71 7.68 34.74
N GLU A 42 12.05 7.73 34.82
CA GLU A 42 12.81 7.65 36.08
C GLU A 42 12.42 8.75 37.06
N ALA A 43 12.31 9.99 36.57
CA ALA A 43 11.88 11.13 37.40
C ALA A 43 10.47 10.90 37.98
N THR A 44 9.55 10.39 37.16
CA THR A 44 8.18 10.05 37.57
C THR A 44 8.16 8.91 38.60
N PHE A 45 8.98 7.87 38.41
CA PHE A 45 9.14 6.79 39.40
C PHE A 45 9.59 7.32 40.77
N ASN A 46 10.53 8.26 40.77
CA ASN A 46 10.99 8.90 42.03
C ASN A 46 9.87 9.71 42.68
N GLN A 47 9.11 10.45 41.90
CA GLN A 47 7.98 11.24 42.38
C GLN A 47 6.89 10.35 42.99
N ASP A 48 6.51 9.27 42.32
CA ASP A 48 5.54 8.31 42.80
C ASP A 48 5.98 7.66 44.11
N PHE A 49 7.28 7.31 44.22
CA PHE A 49 7.80 6.76 45.45
C PHE A 49 7.83 7.78 46.63
N GLU A 50 8.10 9.04 46.37
CA GLU A 50 7.95 10.10 47.37
C GLU A 50 6.54 10.27 47.84
N VAL A 51 5.56 10.21 46.91
CA VAL A 51 4.13 10.25 47.25
C VAL A 51 3.77 9.06 48.14
N PHE A 52 4.26 7.86 47.79
CA PHE A 52 4.06 6.64 48.60
C PHE A 52 4.63 6.80 50.01
N GLN A 53 5.87 7.29 50.15
CA GLN A 53 6.52 7.52 51.44
C GLN A 53 5.82 8.56 52.33
N ARG A 54 5.29 9.64 51.70
CA ARG A 54 4.57 10.69 52.45
C ARG A 54 3.22 10.22 53.01
N GLN A 55 2.60 9.22 52.41
CA GLN A 55 1.35 8.60 52.89
C GLN A 55 1.59 7.77 54.17
N GLY A 56 2.80 7.62 54.61
CA GLY A 56 3.42 7.19 55.84
C GLY A 56 2.56 6.38 56.81
N SER A 57 2.52 5.06 56.62
CA SER A 57 2.01 4.13 57.61
C SER A 57 2.83 2.84 57.58
N PRO A 58 2.99 2.14 58.73
CA PRO A 58 3.55 0.80 58.70
C PRO A 58 2.67 -0.07 57.79
N LEU A 59 3.31 -0.85 56.91
CA LEU A 59 2.64 -1.74 55.94
C LEU A 59 1.64 -2.70 56.61
N ASP A 60 1.71 -2.99 57.89
CA ASP A 60 0.78 -3.81 58.66
C ASP A 60 -0.58 -3.16 58.86
N SER A 61 -0.73 -1.86 58.58
CA SER A 61 -2.00 -1.10 58.69
C SER A 61 -2.47 -0.46 57.37
N LEU A 62 -1.80 -0.78 56.23
CA LEU A 62 -2.23 -0.30 54.91
C LEU A 62 -3.58 -0.94 54.56
N SER A 63 -4.66 -0.18 54.75
CA SER A 63 -5.91 -0.51 54.11
C SER A 63 -5.80 -0.28 52.60
N PHE A 64 -6.31 -1.20 51.82
CA PHE A 64 -6.41 -1.13 50.36
C PHE A 64 -6.91 0.24 49.87
N GLU A 65 -7.85 0.85 50.55
CA GLU A 65 -8.41 2.16 50.29
C GLU A 65 -7.37 3.29 50.31
N ARG A 66 -6.39 3.28 51.20
CA ARG A 66 -5.40 4.36 51.32
C ARG A 66 -4.39 4.36 50.18
N VAL A 67 -4.02 3.16 49.74
CA VAL A 67 -3.07 3.01 48.63
C VAL A 67 -3.77 3.25 47.29
N SER A 68 -5.05 2.90 47.16
CA SER A 68 -5.84 3.11 45.95
C SER A 68 -6.27 4.56 45.75
N THR A 69 -6.25 5.43 46.77
CA THR A 69 -6.57 6.87 46.67
C THR A 69 -5.39 7.72 46.20
N GLY A 70 -4.17 7.18 46.20
CA GLY A 70 -3.00 7.86 45.62
C GLY A 70 -3.05 7.89 44.10
N THR A 71 -2.86 9.06 43.49
CA THR A 71 -2.66 9.21 42.05
C THR A 71 -1.21 8.88 41.70
N TYR A 72 -0.98 7.64 41.27
CA TYR A 72 0.33 7.17 40.76
C TYR A 72 0.31 7.18 39.23
N ALA A 73 1.39 7.62 38.63
CA ALA A 73 1.50 7.65 37.18
C ALA A 73 1.72 6.26 36.57
N TYR A 74 2.41 5.41 37.28
CA TYR A 74 2.71 4.05 36.82
C TYR A 74 2.28 2.97 37.79
N PRO A 75 1.93 1.77 37.28
CA PRO A 75 1.62 0.62 38.15
C PRO A 75 2.77 0.22 39.05
N PHE A 76 2.45 -0.17 40.28
CA PHE A 76 3.42 -0.60 41.26
C PHE A 76 2.99 -1.85 42.01
N PHE A 77 3.98 -2.52 42.60
CA PHE A 77 3.85 -3.73 43.39
C PHE A 77 4.66 -3.57 44.65
N ILE A 78 4.18 -4.17 45.76
CA ILE A 78 4.94 -4.28 46.99
C ILE A 78 5.32 -5.75 47.16
N ILE A 79 6.60 -6.06 47.27
CA ILE A 79 7.14 -7.42 47.33
C ILE A 79 8.01 -7.57 48.56
N ASN A 80 8.03 -8.77 49.14
CA ASN A 80 8.91 -9.09 50.23
C ASN A 80 10.31 -9.57 49.72
N SER A 81 11.23 -9.85 50.67
CA SER A 81 12.55 -10.42 50.37
C SER A 81 12.48 -11.80 49.67
N ASP A 82 11.40 -12.53 49.85
CA ASP A 82 11.15 -13.85 49.27
C ASP A 82 10.52 -13.77 47.87
N LYS A 83 10.41 -12.54 47.32
CA LYS A 83 9.77 -12.23 46.03
C LYS A 83 8.27 -12.49 45.96
N GLU A 84 7.59 -12.60 47.06
CA GLU A 84 6.14 -12.73 47.11
C GLU A 84 5.48 -11.35 47.06
N VAL A 85 4.45 -11.23 46.22
CA VAL A 85 3.67 -10.00 46.08
C VAL A 85 2.72 -9.83 47.26
N ARG A 86 2.86 -8.71 47.99
CA ARG A 86 2.01 -8.32 49.11
C ARG A 86 0.86 -7.41 48.68
N PHE A 87 1.14 -6.57 47.70
CA PHE A 87 0.19 -5.60 47.17
C PHE A 87 0.49 -5.32 45.68
N TRP A 88 -0.57 -5.03 44.91
CA TRP A 88 -0.46 -4.58 43.51
C TRP A 88 -1.50 -3.49 43.25
N SER A 89 -1.12 -2.50 42.41
CA SER A 89 -1.97 -1.38 42.01
C SER A 89 -2.75 -1.63 40.73
N THR A 90 -2.44 -2.70 39.99
CA THR A 90 -3.07 -3.05 38.72
C THR A 90 -3.26 -4.55 38.62
N ASN A 91 -4.33 -4.94 37.91
CA ASN A 91 -4.61 -6.32 37.51
C ASN A 91 -4.52 -6.52 36.00
N GLU A 92 -4.09 -5.50 35.24
CA GLU A 92 -3.96 -5.58 33.78
C GLU A 92 -2.84 -6.53 33.32
N PHE A 93 -1.82 -6.71 34.14
CA PHE A 93 -0.71 -7.60 33.85
C PHE A 93 -0.08 -8.12 35.14
N THR A 94 0.64 -9.22 35.01
CA THR A 94 1.45 -9.81 36.06
C THR A 94 2.90 -9.87 35.63
N LEU A 95 3.83 -9.65 36.58
CA LEU A 95 5.26 -9.76 36.34
C LEU A 95 5.80 -11.02 37.01
N ASP A 96 6.80 -11.64 36.36
CA ASP A 96 7.54 -12.73 36.98
C ASP A 96 8.69 -12.16 37.83
N PHE A 97 8.42 -11.97 39.13
CA PHE A 97 9.42 -11.47 40.08
C PHE A 97 10.47 -12.50 40.45
N SER A 98 10.38 -13.76 40.01
CA SER A 98 11.39 -14.79 40.29
C SER A 98 12.78 -14.40 39.72
N THR A 99 12.77 -13.66 38.60
CA THR A 99 13.97 -13.19 37.89
C THR A 99 14.50 -11.86 38.42
N LEU A 100 13.80 -11.18 39.37
CA LEU A 100 14.18 -9.89 39.88
C LEU A 100 15.47 -9.98 40.72
N ASP A 101 16.46 -9.11 40.44
CA ASP A 101 17.69 -8.98 41.20
C ASP A 101 17.65 -7.75 42.11
N PHE A 102 17.56 -7.96 43.42
CA PHE A 102 17.51 -6.88 44.42
C PHE A 102 18.75 -6.00 44.51
N LYS A 103 19.84 -6.35 43.82
CA LYS A 103 21.06 -5.54 43.75
C LYS A 103 21.01 -4.44 42.71
N LYS A 104 20.12 -4.53 41.73
CA LYS A 104 19.99 -3.60 40.64
C LYS A 104 18.79 -2.68 40.86
N GLU A 105 18.98 -1.37 40.76
CA GLU A 105 17.89 -0.43 40.91
C GLU A 105 16.91 -0.49 39.70
N PHE A 106 17.47 -0.60 38.49
CA PHE A 106 16.70 -0.75 37.25
C PHE A 106 16.97 -2.10 36.59
N GLN A 107 15.96 -2.71 36.06
CA GLN A 107 16.05 -3.91 35.24
C GLN A 107 14.89 -4.08 34.29
N VAL A 108 15.10 -4.89 33.26
CA VAL A 108 14.06 -5.21 32.28
C VAL A 108 13.53 -6.61 32.58
N LEU A 109 12.22 -6.73 32.79
CA LEU A 109 11.53 -8.00 33.01
C LEU A 109 10.62 -8.28 31.83
N SER A 110 10.65 -9.52 31.34
CA SER A 110 9.74 -9.99 30.29
C SER A 110 8.66 -10.90 30.88
N SER A 111 7.42 -10.73 30.45
CA SER A 111 6.29 -11.55 30.80
C SER A 111 5.45 -11.87 29.55
N SER A 112 4.40 -12.70 29.70
CA SER A 112 3.43 -12.94 28.61
C SER A 112 2.69 -11.69 28.15
N PHE A 113 2.65 -10.63 28.96
CA PHE A 113 1.99 -9.35 28.67
C PHE A 113 2.92 -8.29 28.06
N GLY A 114 4.22 -8.56 27.97
CA GLY A 114 5.17 -7.62 27.40
C GLY A 114 6.52 -7.58 28.11
N THR A 115 7.33 -6.61 27.68
CA THR A 115 8.61 -6.31 28.32
C THR A 115 8.49 -5.00 29.07
N PHE A 116 8.92 -5.01 30.33
CA PHE A 116 8.74 -3.90 31.26
C PHE A 116 10.07 -3.40 31.79
N LEU A 117 10.24 -2.09 31.85
CA LEU A 117 11.25 -1.44 32.67
C LEU A 117 10.76 -1.40 34.10
N VAL A 118 11.51 -1.97 35.00
CA VAL A 118 11.15 -2.07 36.40
C VAL A 118 12.19 -1.34 37.27
N LYS A 119 11.69 -0.47 38.15
CA LYS A 119 12.48 0.18 39.20
C LYS A 119 12.07 -0.34 40.54
N GLN A 120 13.05 -0.70 41.36
CA GLN A 120 12.82 -1.14 42.74
C GLN A 120 13.46 -0.20 43.74
N GLN A 121 12.75 0.05 44.82
CA GLN A 121 13.21 0.90 45.92
C GLN A 121 12.85 0.25 47.27
N LYS A 122 13.80 0.22 48.19
CA LYS A 122 13.58 -0.36 49.52
C LYS A 122 12.71 0.54 50.38
N ILE A 123 11.66 0.01 51.00
CA ILE A 123 10.80 0.76 51.91
C ILE A 123 11.46 0.88 53.25
N ALA A 124 11.86 2.09 53.63
CA ALA A 124 12.67 2.35 54.84
C ALA A 124 11.93 2.08 56.16
N THR A 125 10.61 2.15 56.15
CA THR A 125 9.73 2.00 57.34
C THR A 125 9.32 0.55 57.64
N SER A 126 9.65 -0.37 56.73
CA SER A 126 9.27 -1.78 56.89
C SER A 126 10.27 -2.55 57.71
N THR A 127 9.81 -3.22 58.76
CA THR A 127 10.58 -4.15 59.56
C THR A 127 10.91 -5.47 58.84
N LYS A 128 10.31 -5.74 57.68
CA LYS A 128 10.35 -7.01 56.91
C LYS A 128 11.08 -6.89 55.54
N ASN A 129 11.98 -5.98 55.35
CA ASN A 129 12.70 -5.79 54.06
C ASN A 129 11.76 -5.89 52.85
N GLU A 130 10.84 -4.97 52.77
CA GLU A 130 9.87 -4.87 51.64
C GLU A 130 10.37 -3.87 50.61
N TYR A 131 10.00 -4.11 49.37
CA TYR A 131 10.42 -3.31 48.23
C TYR A 131 9.22 -2.77 47.47
N PHE A 132 9.24 -1.49 47.11
CA PHE A 132 8.31 -0.85 46.20
C PHE A 132 8.86 -0.99 44.81
N VAL A 133 8.10 -1.65 43.91
CA VAL A 133 8.53 -2.01 42.56
C VAL A 133 7.53 -1.38 41.57
N GLN A 134 7.99 -0.44 40.77
CA GLN A 134 7.19 0.18 39.71
C GLN A 134 7.52 -0.42 38.37
N ALA A 135 6.56 -0.45 37.47
CA ALA A 135 6.70 -1.02 36.13
C ALA A 135 6.23 -0.08 35.04
N PHE A 136 7.05 0.12 34.04
CA PHE A 136 6.74 0.85 32.81
C PHE A 136 6.87 -0.07 31.61
N ARG A 137 5.85 -0.13 30.77
CA ARG A 137 5.82 -1.06 29.65
C ARG A 137 6.62 -0.54 28.46
N LEU A 138 7.68 -1.27 28.06
CA LEU A 138 8.52 -0.99 26.91
C LEU A 138 7.97 -1.61 25.62
N VAL A 139 7.46 -2.83 25.72
CA VAL A 139 6.91 -3.57 24.59
C VAL A 139 5.60 -4.22 25.03
N TRP A 140 4.56 -4.07 24.23
CA TRP A 140 3.31 -4.83 24.39
C TRP A 140 3.43 -6.19 23.72
N SER A 141 3.16 -7.25 24.41
CA SER A 141 2.97 -8.58 23.85
C SER A 141 1.70 -9.22 24.40
N GLY A 142 1.07 -10.05 23.63
CA GLY A 142 -0.16 -10.74 24.02
C GLY A 142 -0.49 -11.82 22.99
N SER A 143 -1.51 -12.59 23.27
CA SER A 143 -1.99 -13.65 22.38
C SER A 143 -2.94 -13.14 21.29
N ILE A 144 -3.47 -11.93 21.41
CA ILE A 144 -4.47 -11.36 20.49
C ILE A 144 -4.00 -9.98 20.04
N THR A 145 -3.91 -9.78 18.72
CA THR A 145 -3.66 -8.48 18.07
C THR A 145 -4.82 -8.16 17.15
N ASN A 146 -5.29 -6.91 17.16
CA ASN A 146 -6.34 -6.41 16.27
C ASN A 146 -6.16 -4.89 16.05
N ASP A 147 -7.06 -4.26 15.30
CA ASP A 147 -7.01 -2.83 14.99
C ASP A 147 -7.04 -1.91 16.23
N TYR A 148 -7.47 -2.44 17.38
CA TYR A 148 -7.61 -1.71 18.66
C TYR A 148 -6.54 -2.09 19.67
N VAL A 149 -6.02 -3.33 19.60
CA VAL A 149 -4.97 -3.84 20.49
C VAL A 149 -3.71 -4.06 19.66
N VAL A 150 -2.93 -3.00 19.53
CA VAL A 150 -1.67 -3.03 18.77
C VAL A 150 -0.57 -3.57 19.66
N MET A 151 0.05 -4.69 19.24
CA MET A 151 1.24 -5.25 19.90
C MET A 151 2.50 -4.68 19.28
N GLY A 152 3.54 -4.57 20.07
CA GLY A 152 4.82 -4.05 19.60
C GLY A 152 5.49 -3.08 20.56
N PRO A 153 6.51 -2.35 20.09
CA PRO A 153 7.23 -1.37 20.89
C PRO A 153 6.33 -0.21 21.34
N ASN A 154 6.59 0.30 22.54
CA ASN A 154 5.89 1.49 23.04
C ASN A 154 6.21 2.71 22.16
N PRO A 155 5.21 3.28 21.43
CA PRO A 155 5.45 4.38 20.51
C PRO A 155 5.90 5.68 21.20
N GLU A 156 5.61 5.85 22.49
CA GLU A 156 6.10 6.99 23.28
C GLU A 156 7.60 6.95 23.49
N VAL A 157 8.17 5.75 23.59
CA VAL A 157 9.61 5.53 23.78
C VAL A 157 10.33 5.37 22.44
N PHE A 158 9.78 4.51 21.58
CA PHE A 158 10.47 4.00 20.39
C PHE A 158 9.93 4.55 19.07
N GLY A 159 8.84 5.34 19.08
CA GLY A 159 8.21 5.76 17.84
C GLY A 159 7.87 4.56 16.93
N ASN A 160 8.13 4.68 15.62
CA ASN A 160 7.85 3.63 14.62
C ASN A 160 9.12 2.88 14.16
N ALA A 161 10.16 2.82 14.98
CA ALA A 161 11.40 2.17 14.59
C ALA A 161 11.34 0.64 14.68
N LEU A 162 11.97 -0.02 13.72
CA LEU A 162 12.18 -1.48 13.74
C LEU A 162 13.53 -1.78 14.41
N PHE A 163 13.47 -2.44 15.54
CA PHE A 163 14.67 -2.80 16.33
C PHE A 163 14.44 -4.10 17.10
N THR A 164 15.52 -4.67 17.57
CA THR A 164 15.53 -5.78 18.52
C THR A 164 15.94 -5.25 19.89
N LEU A 165 15.12 -5.49 20.92
CA LEU A 165 15.40 -5.11 22.29
C LEU A 165 16.03 -6.28 23.04
N TYR A 166 17.17 -6.04 23.68
CA TYR A 166 17.87 -7.01 24.53
C TYR A 166 17.69 -6.62 26.00
N PRO A 167 17.03 -7.45 26.83
CA PRO A 167 16.81 -7.18 28.25
C PRO A 167 18.10 -7.00 29.06
N LYS A 168 19.19 -7.57 28.56
CA LYS A 168 20.53 -7.34 29.12
C LYS A 168 21.32 -6.38 28.26
N ALA A 169 21.81 -5.31 28.84
CA ALA A 169 22.56 -4.27 28.15
C ALA A 169 23.83 -4.74 27.44
N GLU A 170 24.40 -5.87 27.85
CA GLU A 170 25.61 -6.44 27.25
C GLU A 170 25.35 -7.11 25.88
N GLU A 171 24.12 -7.45 25.58
CA GLU A 171 23.74 -8.17 24.35
C GLU A 171 23.41 -7.23 23.16
N GLY A 172 23.12 -5.95 23.43
CA GLY A 172 22.79 -4.97 22.38
C GLY A 172 23.98 -4.16 21.91
N SER A 173 24.01 -3.78 20.62
CA SER A 173 25.06 -2.94 20.06
C SER A 173 25.05 -1.51 20.61
N LEU A 174 23.88 -0.99 20.93
CA LEU A 174 23.65 0.34 21.49
C LEU A 174 22.95 0.21 22.85
N GLN A 175 23.52 0.87 23.85
CA GLN A 175 23.09 0.77 25.25
C GLN A 175 22.28 2.01 25.64
N VAL A 176 21.10 1.82 26.20
CA VAL A 176 20.29 2.87 26.83
C VAL A 176 20.67 2.96 28.30
N LYS A 177 21.03 4.19 28.77
CA LYS A 177 21.57 4.44 30.10
C LYS A 177 20.56 5.17 30.99
N SER A 178 20.66 4.89 32.30
CA SER A 178 19.94 5.63 33.34
C SER A 178 20.48 7.04 33.52
N THR A 179 19.80 7.87 34.31
CA THR A 179 20.30 9.18 34.74
C THR A 179 21.64 9.11 35.48
N LEU A 180 21.96 7.96 36.09
CA LEU A 180 23.24 7.71 36.76
C LEU A 180 24.33 7.18 35.81
N GLY A 181 24.02 6.99 34.51
CA GLY A 181 24.93 6.48 33.50
C GLY A 181 25.07 4.95 33.50
N GLU A 182 24.26 4.22 34.28
CA GLU A 182 24.27 2.75 34.26
C GLU A 182 23.46 2.22 33.05
N PRO A 183 23.98 1.21 32.34
CA PRO A 183 23.27 0.63 31.20
C PRO A 183 22.07 -0.21 31.68
N ILE A 184 20.87 0.06 31.11
CA ILE A 184 19.63 -0.59 31.49
C ILE A 184 19.32 -1.74 30.54
N PHE A 185 19.30 -1.47 29.23
CA PHE A 185 19.02 -2.44 28.17
C PHE A 185 19.77 -2.11 26.88
N GLY A 186 19.89 -3.09 25.99
CA GLY A 186 20.51 -2.92 24.67
C GLY A 186 19.47 -2.87 23.55
N ILE A 187 19.82 -2.13 22.50
CA ILE A 187 19.03 -2.05 21.27
C ILE A 187 19.93 -2.34 20.07
N ASP A 188 19.42 -3.09 19.11
CA ASP A 188 20.05 -3.29 17.81
C ASP A 188 19.04 -2.97 16.69
N PHE A 189 19.44 -2.08 15.76
CA PHE A 189 18.57 -1.66 14.67
C PHE A 189 18.66 -2.64 13.51
N GLN A 190 17.50 -2.98 12.92
CA GLN A 190 17.46 -3.83 11.75
C GLN A 190 18.06 -3.11 10.52
N PRO A 191 18.72 -3.85 9.60
CA PRO A 191 19.22 -3.28 8.36
C PRO A 191 18.08 -2.63 7.56
N GLY A 192 18.22 -1.36 7.22
CA GLY A 192 17.18 -0.56 6.56
C GLY A 192 16.42 0.39 7.48
N PHE A 193 16.83 0.48 8.76
CA PHE A 193 16.31 1.48 9.69
C PHE A 193 16.48 2.88 9.11
N VAL A 194 15.34 3.51 8.79
CA VAL A 194 15.23 4.93 8.48
C VAL A 194 14.37 5.55 9.57
N SER A 195 14.99 6.30 10.47
CA SER A 195 14.25 7.03 11.49
C SER A 195 13.35 8.08 10.84
N VAL A 196 12.07 7.84 10.87
CA VAL A 196 11.01 8.76 10.42
C VAL A 196 10.72 9.78 11.53
N GLY A 197 11.72 10.42 12.10
CA GLY A 197 11.44 11.35 13.18
C GLY A 197 12.53 12.37 13.45
N LYS A 198 12.22 13.61 13.20
CA LYS A 198 12.66 14.87 13.85
C LYS A 198 14.15 15.23 14.10
N ALA A 199 15.11 14.37 13.88
CA ALA A 199 16.52 14.72 14.10
C ALA A 199 17.20 15.16 12.81
N TRP A 200 16.71 16.24 12.22
CA TRP A 200 17.34 16.88 11.08
C TRP A 200 18.54 17.71 11.53
N ASN A 201 19.63 17.58 10.82
CA ASN A 201 20.59 18.68 10.76
C ASN A 201 19.92 19.86 10.04
N THR A 202 18.94 20.48 10.71
CA THR A 202 18.12 21.58 10.18
C THR A 202 18.95 22.66 9.48
N PRO A 203 20.14 23.06 9.97
CA PRO A 203 20.99 24.02 9.28
C PRO A 203 21.47 23.51 7.91
N LEU A 204 21.86 22.26 7.79
CA LEU A 204 22.38 21.70 6.54
C LEU A 204 21.27 21.48 5.52
N LEU A 205 20.07 21.10 5.98
CA LEU A 205 18.87 21.03 5.13
C LEU A 205 18.48 22.41 4.61
N ILE A 206 18.40 23.40 5.51
CA ILE A 206 18.09 24.80 5.13
C ILE A 206 19.12 25.31 4.12
N PHE A 207 20.40 25.01 4.33
CA PHE A 207 21.47 25.36 3.41
C PHE A 207 21.29 24.68 2.04
N SER A 208 20.98 23.36 2.01
CA SER A 208 20.74 22.62 0.76
C SER A 208 19.51 23.15 0.02
N CYS A 209 18.42 23.43 0.72
CA CYS A 209 17.22 24.04 0.15
C CYS A 209 17.51 25.45 -0.38
N SER A 210 18.26 26.27 0.36
CA SER A 210 18.63 27.61 -0.08
C SER A 210 19.53 27.60 -1.32
N MET A 211 20.48 26.66 -1.40
CA MET A 211 21.30 26.44 -2.59
C MET A 211 20.48 25.99 -3.80
N PHE A 212 19.49 25.11 -3.58
CA PHE A 212 18.56 24.69 -4.63
C PHE A 212 17.74 25.88 -5.15
N LEU A 213 17.18 26.69 -4.25
CA LEU A 213 16.42 27.88 -4.64
C LEU A 213 17.30 28.91 -5.38
N LEU A 214 18.52 29.12 -4.92
CA LEU A 214 19.50 29.97 -5.59
C LEU A 214 19.81 29.45 -7.00
N TYR A 215 20.01 28.14 -7.16
CA TYR A 215 20.22 27.50 -8.46
C TYR A 215 19.04 27.73 -9.40
N VAL A 216 17.81 27.50 -8.94
CA VAL A 216 16.58 27.72 -9.72
C VAL A 216 16.47 29.19 -10.13
N PHE A 217 16.72 30.12 -9.19
CA PHE A 217 16.67 31.54 -9.44
C PHE A 217 17.71 32.01 -10.46
N LEU A 218 18.97 31.58 -10.31
CA LEU A 218 20.04 31.91 -11.27
C LEU A 218 19.78 31.31 -12.65
N SER A 219 19.25 30.09 -12.70
CA SER A 219 18.84 29.43 -13.93
C SER A 219 17.73 30.20 -14.62
N PHE A 220 16.73 30.66 -13.88
CA PHE A 220 15.65 31.49 -14.41
C PHE A 220 16.17 32.81 -15.00
N ILE A 221 17.07 33.54 -14.30
CA ILE A 221 17.69 34.75 -14.82
C ILE A 221 18.45 34.46 -16.10
N PHE A 222 19.22 33.38 -16.16
CA PHE A 222 19.99 32.99 -17.34
C PHE A 222 19.09 32.68 -18.53
N LEU A 223 18.05 31.91 -18.35
CA LEU A 223 17.05 31.56 -19.35
C LEU A 223 16.34 32.82 -19.87
N ARG A 224 15.88 33.70 -18.94
CA ARG A 224 15.24 34.98 -19.27
C ARG A 224 16.18 35.88 -20.11
N LYS A 225 17.47 35.90 -19.78
CA LYS A 225 18.47 36.70 -20.53
C LYS A 225 18.66 36.16 -21.96
N LYS A 226 18.72 34.82 -22.13
CA LYS A 226 18.78 34.15 -23.44
C LYS A 226 17.50 34.41 -24.24
N TRP A 227 16.35 34.31 -23.61
CA TRP A 227 15.05 34.58 -24.21
C TRP A 227 14.96 36.01 -24.75
N LYS A 228 15.35 37.02 -23.95
CA LYS A 228 15.37 38.43 -24.36
C LYS A 228 16.33 38.72 -25.51
N LYS A 229 17.39 37.93 -25.70
CA LYS A 229 18.33 38.03 -26.82
C LYS A 229 17.84 37.33 -28.11
N GLY A 230 16.61 36.85 -28.17
CA GLY A 230 16.04 36.10 -29.28
C GLY A 230 16.60 34.69 -29.47
N GLN A 231 17.42 34.20 -28.53
CA GLN A 231 18.02 32.86 -28.57
C GLN A 231 17.08 31.83 -27.88
N VAL A 232 15.83 31.79 -28.31
CA VAL A 232 14.74 31.04 -27.62
C VAL A 232 15.00 29.54 -27.64
N TRP A 233 15.42 28.97 -28.79
CA TRP A 233 15.73 27.53 -28.87
C TRP A 233 16.86 27.11 -27.93
N GLN A 234 17.85 27.97 -27.78
CA GLN A 234 18.94 27.72 -26.83
C GLN A 234 18.41 27.81 -25.40
N ALA A 235 17.50 28.76 -25.13
CA ALA A 235 16.88 28.85 -23.79
C ALA A 235 16.08 27.58 -23.46
N ILE A 236 15.26 27.08 -24.39
CA ILE A 236 14.52 25.84 -24.24
C ILE A 236 15.45 24.64 -24.02
N GLY A 237 16.48 24.49 -24.84
CA GLY A 237 17.48 23.44 -24.72
C GLY A 237 18.24 23.45 -23.38
N TYR A 238 18.66 24.63 -22.91
CA TYR A 238 19.30 24.79 -21.60
C TYR A 238 18.28 24.51 -20.45
N GLY A 239 17.03 24.96 -20.63
CA GLY A 239 15.96 24.67 -19.66
C GLY A 239 15.74 23.18 -19.49
N PHE A 240 15.65 22.46 -20.60
CA PHE A 240 15.53 20.98 -20.58
C PHE A 240 16.73 20.33 -19.87
N LEU A 241 17.95 20.74 -20.20
CA LEU A 241 19.16 20.19 -19.59
C LEU A 241 19.25 20.47 -18.09
N ILE A 242 18.82 21.66 -17.65
CA ILE A 242 18.75 22.04 -16.25
C ILE A 242 17.74 21.15 -15.51
N LEU A 243 16.53 21.00 -16.05
CA LEU A 243 15.48 20.15 -15.44
C LEU A 243 15.91 18.68 -15.39
N LEU A 244 16.54 18.19 -16.46
CA LEU A 244 17.09 16.83 -16.51
C LEU A 244 18.14 16.62 -15.40
N LEU A 245 19.06 17.57 -15.24
CA LEU A 245 20.11 17.49 -14.23
C LEU A 245 19.53 17.52 -12.81
N VAL A 246 18.59 18.43 -12.54
CA VAL A 246 17.89 18.48 -11.25
C VAL A 246 17.20 17.15 -10.97
N ARG A 247 16.48 16.62 -11.96
CA ARG A 247 15.75 15.37 -11.79
C ARG A 247 16.68 14.17 -11.56
N THR A 248 17.77 14.08 -12.33
CA THR A 248 18.77 13.02 -12.13
C THR A 248 19.37 13.09 -10.73
N THR A 249 19.67 14.30 -10.24
CA THR A 249 20.17 14.50 -8.87
C THR A 249 19.15 14.06 -7.83
N MET A 250 17.87 14.41 -7.99
CA MET A 250 16.79 13.98 -7.08
C MET A 250 16.69 12.44 -7.01
N LEU A 251 16.76 11.76 -8.18
CA LEU A 251 16.69 10.29 -8.24
C LEU A 251 17.92 9.62 -7.60
N LEU A 252 19.13 10.12 -7.90
CA LEU A 252 20.35 9.53 -7.36
C LEU A 252 20.45 9.62 -5.84
N PHE A 253 19.93 10.69 -5.24
CA PHE A 253 19.94 10.90 -3.79
C PHE A 253 18.61 10.56 -3.12
N ASN A 254 17.68 9.98 -3.84
CA ASN A 254 16.33 9.65 -3.37
C ASN A 254 15.65 10.83 -2.62
N PHE A 255 15.85 12.05 -3.16
CA PHE A 255 15.26 13.27 -2.61
C PHE A 255 13.82 13.45 -3.14
N PRO A 256 12.83 13.81 -2.32
CA PRO A 256 12.92 14.17 -0.90
C PRO A 256 12.72 13.01 0.07
N GLN A 257 12.40 11.79 -0.38
CA GLN A 257 12.01 10.65 0.45
C GLN A 257 13.03 10.36 1.55
N ALA A 258 14.32 10.33 1.21
CA ALA A 258 15.37 10.05 2.17
C ALA A 258 15.54 11.14 3.25
N TYR A 259 14.93 12.32 3.05
CA TYR A 259 15.15 13.50 3.91
C TYR A 259 13.86 14.02 4.54
N LEU A 260 12.73 13.86 3.88
CA LEU A 260 11.42 14.31 4.32
C LEU A 260 10.46 13.13 4.13
N SER A 261 9.98 12.57 5.22
CA SER A 261 8.95 11.54 5.19
C SER A 261 7.62 12.12 4.69
N LEU A 262 7.61 12.56 3.44
CA LEU A 262 6.41 13.07 2.81
C LEU A 262 5.62 11.87 2.27
N PRO A 263 4.39 11.63 2.73
CA PRO A 263 3.59 10.50 2.25
C PRO A 263 3.48 10.44 0.73
N LEU A 264 3.48 11.60 0.05
CA LEU A 264 3.40 11.72 -1.40
C LEU A 264 4.56 11.04 -2.15
N PHE A 265 5.73 10.90 -1.51
CA PHE A 265 6.92 10.25 -2.08
C PHE A 265 7.10 8.81 -1.59
N ASP A 266 6.10 8.25 -0.91
CA ASP A 266 6.10 6.85 -0.51
C ASP A 266 5.83 5.94 -1.71
N SER A 267 6.72 4.96 -1.91
CA SER A 267 6.61 3.98 -2.99
C SER A 267 5.53 2.92 -2.75
N LEU A 268 5.06 2.75 -1.51
CA LEU A 268 3.99 1.81 -1.17
C LEU A 268 2.64 2.23 -1.78
N GLY A 269 2.38 3.54 -1.88
CA GLY A 269 1.14 4.04 -2.46
C GLY A 269 1.09 3.92 -3.99
N TYR A 270 2.20 4.23 -4.66
CA TYR A 270 2.31 4.17 -6.12
C TYR A 270 3.77 4.05 -6.54
N SER A 271 4.03 3.13 -7.48
CA SER A 271 5.34 2.98 -8.11
C SER A 271 5.17 2.43 -9.54
N SER A 272 5.75 3.11 -10.53
CA SER A 272 5.66 2.67 -11.94
C SER A 272 7.00 2.12 -12.45
N SER A 273 8.10 2.80 -12.16
CA SER A 273 9.43 2.42 -12.63
C SER A 273 10.52 3.04 -11.76
N TRP A 274 11.78 2.66 -11.98
CA TRP A 274 12.91 3.28 -11.28
C TRP A 274 13.03 4.81 -11.53
N LEU A 275 12.46 5.32 -12.63
CA LEU A 275 12.37 6.77 -12.91
C LEU A 275 11.22 7.43 -12.15
N ILE A 276 10.18 6.67 -11.84
CA ILE A 276 8.95 7.14 -11.19
C ILE A 276 8.66 6.20 -10.01
N PRO A 277 9.45 6.28 -8.93
CA PRO A 277 9.31 5.42 -7.76
C PRO A 277 8.13 5.80 -6.86
N SER A 278 7.53 6.99 -7.03
CA SER A 278 6.41 7.45 -6.22
C SER A 278 5.46 8.38 -6.99
N LEU A 279 4.28 8.67 -6.41
CA LEU A 279 3.33 9.65 -6.97
C LEU A 279 3.91 11.08 -6.97
N GLY A 280 4.68 11.43 -5.95
CA GLY A 280 5.39 12.71 -5.88
C GLY A 280 6.41 12.87 -7.01
N ASP A 281 7.12 11.80 -7.35
CA ASP A 281 8.04 11.78 -8.48
C ASP A 281 7.30 11.95 -9.82
N LEU A 282 6.14 11.30 -9.97
CA LEU A 282 5.28 11.48 -11.15
C LEU A 282 4.80 12.93 -11.27
N LEU A 283 4.41 13.57 -10.15
CA LEU A 283 4.02 14.98 -10.14
C LEU A 283 5.17 15.88 -10.57
N VAL A 284 6.39 15.66 -10.05
CA VAL A 284 7.58 16.43 -10.44
C VAL A 284 7.88 16.27 -11.93
N HIS A 285 7.83 15.04 -12.46
CA HIS A 285 7.98 14.78 -13.89
C HIS A 285 6.91 15.51 -14.71
N THR A 286 5.66 15.44 -14.28
CA THR A 286 4.54 16.12 -14.94
C THR A 286 4.76 17.63 -14.97
N LEU A 287 5.16 18.23 -13.85
CA LEU A 287 5.44 19.67 -13.80
C LEU A 287 6.60 20.07 -14.71
N CYS A 288 7.70 19.30 -14.71
CA CYS A 288 8.82 19.53 -15.63
C CYS A 288 8.37 19.44 -17.10
N PHE A 289 7.56 18.43 -17.41
CA PHE A 289 7.02 18.20 -18.75
C PHE A 289 6.07 19.34 -19.18
N VAL A 290 5.16 19.76 -18.32
CA VAL A 290 4.26 20.92 -18.57
C VAL A 290 5.05 22.19 -18.82
N LEU A 291 6.11 22.44 -18.06
CA LEU A 291 6.97 23.63 -18.28
C LEU A 291 7.64 23.61 -19.66
N ILE A 292 8.24 22.48 -20.04
CA ILE A 292 8.92 22.34 -21.32
C ILE A 292 7.93 22.48 -22.47
N ILE A 293 6.82 21.75 -22.42
CA ILE A 293 5.80 21.80 -23.47
C ILE A 293 5.11 23.17 -23.51
N GLY A 294 4.84 23.77 -22.34
CA GLY A 294 4.29 25.13 -22.28
C GLY A 294 5.18 26.17 -22.98
N LEU A 295 6.49 26.11 -22.77
CA LEU A 295 7.45 26.95 -23.48
C LEU A 295 7.44 26.66 -24.98
N LEU A 296 7.35 25.40 -25.38
CA LEU A 296 7.29 24.99 -26.78
C LEU A 296 5.99 25.46 -27.44
N VAL A 297 4.85 25.29 -26.80
CA VAL A 297 3.53 25.78 -27.26
C VAL A 297 3.54 27.30 -27.42
N PHE A 298 4.06 28.03 -26.44
CA PHE A 298 4.22 29.49 -26.52
C PHE A 298 5.07 29.89 -27.71
N GLN A 299 6.15 29.18 -27.97
CA GLN A 299 7.02 29.44 -29.12
C GLN A 299 6.36 29.09 -30.46
N LEU A 300 5.63 27.98 -30.54
CA LEU A 300 4.88 27.56 -31.73
C LEU A 300 3.81 28.59 -32.12
N SER A 301 3.25 29.30 -31.15
CA SER A 301 2.28 30.38 -31.42
C SER A 301 2.90 31.66 -31.93
N SER A 302 4.24 31.79 -31.91
CA SER A 302 4.96 33.02 -32.38
C SER A 302 5.00 33.15 -33.90
N MET A 303 4.93 34.41 -34.39
CA MET A 303 4.97 34.72 -35.83
C MET A 303 6.23 34.17 -36.51
N SER A 304 7.37 34.19 -35.83
CA SER A 304 8.66 33.77 -36.41
C SER A 304 8.75 32.28 -36.77
N ILE A 305 7.96 31.44 -36.12
CA ILE A 305 7.93 30.00 -36.43
C ILE A 305 6.98 29.75 -37.60
N ALA A 306 5.87 30.46 -37.69
CA ALA A 306 4.98 30.36 -38.85
C ALA A 306 5.70 30.67 -40.14
N GLU A 307 6.61 31.67 -40.15
CA GLU A 307 7.49 31.99 -41.31
C GLU A 307 8.51 30.88 -41.62
N LYS A 308 9.13 30.30 -40.59
CA LYS A 308 10.03 29.14 -40.75
C LYS A 308 9.29 27.87 -41.19
N PHE A 309 8.08 27.67 -40.73
CA PHE A 309 7.21 26.57 -41.16
C PHE A 309 6.88 26.71 -42.65
N THR A 310 6.57 27.91 -43.12
CA THR A 310 6.34 28.14 -44.56
C THR A 310 7.60 27.88 -45.39
N ALA A 311 8.78 28.22 -44.89
CA ALA A 311 10.06 27.91 -45.53
C ALA A 311 10.39 26.42 -45.52
N TRP A 312 10.06 25.69 -44.43
CA TRP A 312 10.20 24.23 -44.37
C TRP A 312 9.22 23.53 -45.32
N ARG A 313 7.99 24.05 -45.44
CA ARG A 313 6.97 23.55 -46.37
C ARG A 313 7.46 23.56 -47.83
N GLN A 314 8.28 24.53 -48.20
CA GLN A 314 8.89 24.59 -49.52
C GLN A 314 10.01 23.56 -49.72
N ARG A 315 10.64 23.05 -48.65
CA ARG A 315 11.73 22.07 -48.68
C ARG A 315 11.26 20.63 -48.46
N ILE A 316 10.23 20.41 -47.65
CA ILE A 316 9.67 19.10 -47.33
C ILE A 316 8.29 19.02 -47.94
N ARG A 317 7.91 17.85 -48.47
CA ARG A 317 6.54 17.66 -48.96
C ARG A 317 5.54 18.00 -47.88
N GLU A 318 4.61 18.87 -48.16
CA GLU A 318 3.58 19.36 -47.25
C GLU A 318 2.83 18.23 -46.58
N GLU A 319 2.56 17.15 -47.31
CA GLU A 319 1.92 15.93 -46.83
C GLU A 319 2.63 15.29 -45.65
N ILE A 320 3.98 15.16 -45.72
CA ILE A 320 4.79 14.58 -44.65
C ILE A 320 4.69 15.42 -43.38
N LEU A 321 4.70 16.74 -43.53
CA LEU A 321 4.60 17.67 -42.40
C LEU A 321 3.22 17.59 -41.73
N LEU A 322 2.16 17.45 -42.52
CA LEU A 322 0.81 17.25 -42.00
C LEU A 322 0.64 15.90 -41.27
N VAL A 323 1.14 14.82 -41.85
CA VAL A 323 1.18 13.50 -41.21
C VAL A 323 1.90 13.57 -39.86
N PHE A 324 3.11 14.18 -39.84
CA PHE A 324 3.87 14.35 -38.60
C PHE A 324 3.11 15.16 -37.54
N THR A 325 2.38 16.20 -37.93
CA THR A 325 1.59 17.03 -37.03
C THR A 325 0.46 16.22 -36.39
N PHE A 326 -0.29 15.45 -37.19
CA PHE A 326 -1.37 14.62 -36.66
C PHE A 326 -0.85 13.44 -35.82
N LEU A 327 0.23 12.79 -36.23
CA LEU A 327 0.89 11.74 -35.44
C LEU A 327 1.42 12.27 -34.12
N SER A 328 2.01 13.49 -34.10
CA SER A 328 2.45 14.11 -32.85
C SER A 328 1.28 14.34 -31.88
N SER A 329 0.14 14.85 -32.36
CA SER A 329 -1.06 14.99 -31.51
C SER A 329 -1.57 13.64 -31.00
N THR A 330 -1.57 12.61 -31.86
CA THR A 330 -1.94 11.24 -31.48
C THR A 330 -0.99 10.64 -30.44
N LEU A 331 0.30 10.95 -30.50
CA LEU A 331 1.28 10.55 -29.50
C LEU A 331 0.95 11.10 -28.09
N PHE A 332 0.53 12.36 -28.00
CA PHE A 332 0.13 12.95 -26.71
C PHE A 332 -1.20 12.41 -26.22
N PHE A 333 -2.12 12.10 -27.12
CA PHE A 333 -3.34 11.34 -26.79
C PHE A 333 -3.00 9.97 -26.19
N THR A 334 -2.15 9.18 -26.85
CA THR A 334 -1.73 7.87 -26.33
C THR A 334 -0.93 7.98 -25.04
N GLY A 335 -0.16 9.07 -24.85
CA GLY A 335 0.52 9.38 -23.60
C GLY A 335 -0.46 9.61 -22.44
N LEU A 336 -1.52 10.38 -22.65
CA LEU A 336 -2.57 10.60 -21.65
C LEU A 336 -3.31 9.29 -21.31
N TRP A 337 -3.63 8.49 -22.33
CA TRP A 337 -4.22 7.16 -22.16
C TRP A 337 -3.33 6.24 -21.32
N ALA A 338 -2.06 6.10 -21.68
CA ALA A 338 -1.09 5.24 -21.00
C ALA A 338 -0.85 5.66 -19.56
N LEU A 339 -0.74 6.97 -19.30
CA LEU A 339 -0.58 7.51 -17.95
C LEU A 339 -1.80 7.21 -17.07
N THR A 340 -3.01 7.39 -17.60
CA THR A 340 -4.24 7.07 -16.86
C THR A 340 -4.30 5.59 -16.52
N ARG A 341 -4.00 4.73 -17.49
CA ARG A 341 -3.96 3.28 -17.30
C ARG A 341 -2.92 2.88 -16.24
N ASP A 342 -1.72 3.45 -16.30
CA ASP A 342 -0.65 3.15 -15.33
C ASP A 342 -1.04 3.58 -13.91
N LEU A 343 -1.64 4.76 -13.75
CA LEU A 343 -2.15 5.23 -12.45
C LEU A 343 -3.22 4.29 -11.88
N VAL A 344 -4.20 3.88 -12.68
CA VAL A 344 -5.28 3.00 -12.20
C VAL A 344 -4.77 1.61 -11.85
N LEU A 345 -3.84 1.06 -12.62
CA LEU A 345 -3.32 -0.30 -12.39
C LEU A 345 -2.38 -0.39 -11.18
N ARG A 346 -1.61 0.67 -10.89
CA ARG A 346 -0.51 0.61 -9.92
C ARG A 346 -0.74 1.40 -8.63
N ALA A 347 -1.73 2.29 -8.58
CA ALA A 347 -2.03 3.01 -7.37
C ALA A 347 -2.74 2.11 -6.34
N ALA A 348 -2.39 2.26 -5.06
CA ALA A 348 -3.05 1.56 -3.96
C ALA A 348 -4.50 2.03 -3.74
N TRP A 349 -4.85 3.24 -4.20
CA TRP A 349 -6.20 3.80 -4.13
C TRP A 349 -6.96 3.62 -5.44
N SER A 350 -8.27 3.73 -5.38
CA SER A 350 -9.13 3.75 -6.56
C SER A 350 -9.43 5.17 -7.02
N LEU A 351 -9.47 5.37 -8.34
CA LEU A 351 -9.96 6.61 -8.96
C LEU A 351 -11.45 6.53 -9.35
N ASP A 352 -12.12 5.42 -9.04
CA ASP A 352 -13.54 5.24 -9.26
C ASP A 352 -14.34 5.93 -8.15
N ILE A 353 -15.40 6.65 -8.55
CA ILE A 353 -16.28 7.37 -7.62
C ILE A 353 -16.98 6.44 -6.62
N SER A 354 -17.33 5.23 -7.03
CA SER A 354 -18.01 4.25 -6.18
C SER A 354 -17.12 3.66 -5.09
N ALA A 355 -15.78 3.70 -5.27
CA ALA A 355 -14.81 3.14 -4.36
C ALA A 355 -14.06 4.20 -3.53
N ILE A 356 -14.43 5.50 -3.61
CA ILE A 356 -13.80 6.58 -2.84
C ILE A 356 -14.60 6.83 -1.56
N PRO A 357 -14.32 6.16 -0.44
CA PRO A 357 -15.01 6.39 0.83
C PRO A 357 -14.66 7.75 1.46
N SER A 358 -13.51 8.34 1.08
CA SER A 358 -13.06 9.67 1.50
C SER A 358 -12.16 10.28 0.42
N PHE A 359 -12.28 11.59 0.20
CA PHE A 359 -11.40 12.33 -0.70
C PHE A 359 -10.03 12.46 -0.04
N ASP A 360 -9.14 11.51 -0.29
CA ASP A 360 -7.79 11.55 0.22
C ASP A 360 -6.89 12.45 -0.65
N SER A 361 -5.84 13.01 -0.05
CA SER A 361 -4.85 13.86 -0.71
C SER A 361 -4.20 13.19 -1.95
N TRP A 362 -4.02 11.87 -1.93
CA TRP A 362 -3.47 11.08 -3.03
C TRP A 362 -4.34 11.12 -4.28
N VAL A 363 -5.66 11.00 -4.10
CA VAL A 363 -6.65 11.09 -5.17
C VAL A 363 -6.64 12.49 -5.79
N GLY A 364 -6.60 13.54 -4.94
CA GLY A 364 -6.52 14.93 -5.39
C GLY A 364 -5.28 15.20 -6.25
N VAL A 365 -4.12 14.71 -5.84
CA VAL A 365 -2.86 14.84 -6.63
C VAL A 365 -2.94 14.05 -7.92
N SER A 366 -3.54 12.87 -7.94
CA SER A 366 -3.75 12.07 -9.16
C SER A 366 -4.62 12.82 -10.16
N PHE A 367 -5.71 13.43 -9.72
CA PHE A 367 -6.55 14.28 -10.57
C PHE A 367 -5.80 15.49 -11.12
N LEU A 368 -4.96 16.14 -10.31
CA LEU A 368 -4.12 17.25 -10.77
C LEU A 368 -3.13 16.80 -11.86
N ILE A 369 -2.48 15.66 -11.69
CA ILE A 369 -1.55 15.10 -12.68
C ILE A 369 -2.28 14.82 -13.99
N LEU A 370 -3.44 14.16 -13.95
CA LEU A 370 -4.25 13.86 -15.13
C LEU A 370 -4.73 15.12 -15.83
N PHE A 371 -5.15 16.14 -15.07
CA PHE A 371 -5.53 17.45 -15.60
C PHE A 371 -4.36 18.14 -16.32
N LEU A 372 -3.17 18.16 -15.73
CA LEU A 372 -2.00 18.78 -16.34
C LEU A 372 -1.62 18.09 -17.65
N TRP A 373 -1.68 16.76 -17.71
CA TRP A 373 -1.46 16.02 -18.95
C TRP A 373 -2.56 16.25 -20.00
N ALA A 374 -3.82 16.32 -19.57
CA ALA A 374 -4.94 16.68 -20.43
C ALA A 374 -4.78 18.10 -21.00
N ALA A 375 -4.35 19.05 -20.18
CA ALA A 375 -4.04 20.41 -20.63
C ALA A 375 -2.91 20.44 -21.66
N VAL A 376 -1.80 19.70 -21.42
CA VAL A 376 -0.71 19.54 -22.40
C VAL A 376 -1.26 18.99 -23.73
N TYR A 377 -2.03 17.91 -23.69
CA TYR A 377 -2.64 17.29 -24.86
C TYR A 377 -3.50 18.29 -25.64
N VAL A 378 -4.38 19.01 -24.96
CA VAL A 378 -5.29 19.99 -25.59
C VAL A 378 -4.49 21.16 -26.20
N PHE A 379 -3.65 21.84 -25.40
CA PHE A 379 -2.94 23.02 -25.87
C PHE A 379 -1.91 22.71 -26.98
N LEU A 380 -1.28 21.54 -26.92
CA LEU A 380 -0.36 21.13 -27.99
C LEU A 380 -1.14 20.83 -29.27
N SER A 381 -2.26 20.09 -29.20
CA SER A 381 -3.11 19.80 -30.36
C SER A 381 -3.62 21.08 -31.02
N LEU A 382 -4.09 22.04 -30.23
CA LEU A 382 -4.50 23.37 -30.71
C LEU A 382 -3.34 24.10 -31.40
N SER A 383 -2.15 24.09 -30.80
CA SER A 383 -0.97 24.80 -31.33
C SER A 383 -0.42 24.17 -32.61
N LEU A 384 -0.41 22.85 -32.70
CA LEU A 384 0.00 22.11 -33.88
C LEU A 384 -0.96 22.39 -35.07
N ILE A 385 -2.27 22.36 -34.83
CA ILE A 385 -3.25 22.67 -35.85
C ILE A 385 -3.18 24.14 -36.25
N HIS A 386 -2.97 25.04 -35.30
CA HIS A 386 -2.75 26.46 -35.59
C HIS A 386 -1.58 26.70 -36.54
N LEU A 387 -0.47 26.00 -36.33
CA LEU A 387 0.69 26.07 -37.18
C LEU A 387 0.39 25.67 -38.63
N VAL A 388 -0.40 24.60 -38.79
CA VAL A 388 -0.85 24.09 -40.11
C VAL A 388 -1.79 25.09 -40.80
N THR A 389 -2.75 25.66 -40.11
CA THR A 389 -3.75 26.58 -40.65
C THR A 389 -3.12 27.93 -41.08
N ARG A 390 -2.20 28.48 -40.27
CA ARG A 390 -1.43 29.68 -40.60
C ARG A 390 -0.43 29.47 -41.72
N GLY A 391 0.08 28.26 -41.86
CA GLY A 391 1.03 27.90 -42.94
C GLY A 391 0.45 27.98 -44.35
N GLY A 392 -0.87 28.25 -44.50
CA GLY A 392 -1.53 28.40 -45.80
C GLY A 392 -1.73 27.06 -46.53
N SER A 393 -1.77 25.96 -45.83
CA SER A 393 -2.05 24.61 -46.35
C SER A 393 -3.46 24.55 -46.95
N ALA A 394 -3.64 23.89 -48.11
CA ALA A 394 -4.95 23.75 -48.74
C ALA A 394 -5.87 22.95 -47.83
N LYS A 395 -7.01 23.53 -47.42
CA LYS A 395 -7.96 22.90 -46.49
C LYS A 395 -8.35 21.48 -46.92
N ARG A 396 -8.56 21.26 -48.24
CA ARG A 396 -8.90 19.95 -48.80
C ARG A 396 -7.83 18.90 -48.56
N MET A 397 -6.56 19.26 -48.62
CA MET A 397 -5.42 18.40 -48.35
C MET A 397 -5.30 18.06 -46.88
N VAL A 398 -5.48 19.06 -46.00
CA VAL A 398 -5.46 18.87 -44.53
C VAL A 398 -6.52 17.85 -44.10
N TYR A 399 -7.76 17.99 -44.60
CA TYR A 399 -8.81 17.00 -44.28
C TYR A 399 -8.51 15.61 -44.85
N ARG A 400 -7.97 15.50 -46.07
CA ARG A 400 -7.64 14.18 -46.65
C ARG A 400 -6.61 13.46 -45.78
N ILE A 401 -5.55 14.16 -45.37
CA ILE A 401 -4.51 13.55 -44.54
C ILE A 401 -5.01 13.25 -43.13
N LEU A 402 -5.85 14.13 -42.53
CA LEU A 402 -6.46 13.84 -41.25
C LEU A 402 -7.29 12.54 -41.31
N PHE A 403 -8.15 12.38 -42.33
CA PHE A 403 -8.97 11.17 -42.45
C PHE A 403 -8.14 9.90 -42.73
N LEU A 404 -7.01 10.04 -43.48
CA LEU A 404 -6.11 8.93 -43.72
C LEU A 404 -5.42 8.50 -42.40
N VAL A 405 -4.85 9.45 -41.66
CA VAL A 405 -4.21 9.16 -40.37
C VAL A 405 -5.23 8.63 -39.37
N ALA A 406 -6.42 9.22 -39.32
CA ALA A 406 -7.52 8.77 -38.46
C ALA A 406 -7.93 7.32 -38.77
N GLY A 407 -8.09 6.97 -40.04
CA GLY A 407 -8.44 5.61 -40.45
C GLY A 407 -7.38 4.58 -40.06
N LEU A 408 -6.10 4.87 -40.35
CA LEU A 408 -4.99 3.97 -40.02
C LEU A 408 -4.78 3.80 -38.50
N CYS A 409 -4.75 4.92 -37.76
CA CYS A 409 -4.53 4.87 -36.32
C CYS A 409 -5.74 4.24 -35.59
N SER A 410 -6.97 4.60 -35.96
CA SER A 410 -8.17 4.01 -35.34
C SER A 410 -8.27 2.52 -35.61
N ALA A 411 -7.97 2.05 -36.83
CA ALA A 411 -7.93 0.63 -37.13
C ALA A 411 -6.90 -0.10 -36.23
N GLY A 412 -5.69 0.45 -36.07
CA GLY A 412 -4.68 -0.09 -35.18
C GLY A 412 -5.12 -0.11 -33.70
N PHE A 413 -5.78 0.95 -33.25
CA PHE A 413 -6.29 1.04 -31.89
C PHE A 413 -7.40 0.01 -31.63
N PHE A 414 -8.35 -0.20 -32.55
CA PHE A 414 -9.40 -1.23 -32.42
C PHE A 414 -8.84 -2.65 -32.43
N VAL A 415 -7.78 -2.91 -33.22
CA VAL A 415 -7.09 -4.22 -33.19
C VAL A 415 -6.45 -4.47 -31.85
N TRP A 416 -5.90 -3.43 -31.20
CA TRP A 416 -5.26 -3.56 -29.89
C TRP A 416 -6.30 -3.65 -28.77
N ASN A 417 -7.27 -2.71 -28.74
CA ASN A 417 -8.30 -2.66 -27.71
C ASN A 417 -9.51 -1.82 -28.14
N PHE A 418 -10.71 -2.32 -27.82
CA PHE A 418 -11.98 -1.68 -28.18
C PHE A 418 -12.13 -0.26 -27.60
N TRP A 419 -11.84 -0.09 -26.30
CA TRP A 419 -11.96 1.21 -25.61
C TRP A 419 -10.94 2.23 -26.12
N LEU A 420 -9.72 1.80 -26.42
CA LEU A 420 -8.72 2.64 -27.06
C LEU A 420 -9.16 3.06 -28.46
N GLY A 421 -9.82 2.18 -29.20
CA GLY A 421 -10.42 2.49 -30.51
C GLY A 421 -11.46 3.58 -30.41
N ILE A 422 -12.41 3.49 -29.46
CA ILE A 422 -13.43 4.51 -29.19
C ILE A 422 -12.78 5.84 -28.80
N ALA A 423 -11.83 5.83 -27.86
CA ALA A 423 -11.11 7.04 -27.45
C ALA A 423 -10.32 7.65 -28.59
N GLY A 424 -9.76 6.84 -29.49
CA GLY A 424 -9.12 7.27 -30.73
C GLY A 424 -10.08 7.98 -31.68
N LEU A 425 -11.30 7.46 -31.85
CA LEU A 425 -12.35 8.15 -32.62
C LEU A 425 -12.71 9.51 -32.00
N ILE A 426 -12.83 9.57 -30.66
CA ILE A 426 -13.10 10.82 -29.95
C ILE A 426 -11.94 11.82 -30.19
N HIS A 427 -10.67 11.37 -30.15
CA HIS A 427 -9.50 12.17 -30.44
C HIS A 427 -9.54 12.76 -31.85
N PHE A 428 -9.82 11.94 -32.88
CA PHE A 428 -9.89 12.43 -34.26
C PHE A 428 -11.12 13.33 -34.50
N LEU A 429 -12.24 13.10 -33.84
CA LEU A 429 -13.37 14.00 -33.81
C LEU A 429 -13.01 15.37 -33.21
N PHE A 430 -12.18 15.38 -32.18
CA PHE A 430 -11.66 16.61 -31.58
C PHE A 430 -10.78 17.38 -32.57
N LEU A 431 -9.85 16.72 -33.23
CA LEU A 431 -8.99 17.35 -34.25
C LEU A 431 -9.81 17.90 -35.43
N PHE A 432 -10.81 17.14 -35.86
CA PHE A 432 -11.74 17.60 -36.91
C PHE A 432 -12.51 18.84 -36.45
N SER A 433 -13.01 18.85 -35.21
CA SER A 433 -13.76 19.99 -34.65
C SER A 433 -12.89 21.24 -34.55
N ILE A 434 -11.61 21.11 -34.15
CA ILE A 434 -10.66 22.23 -34.12
C ILE A 434 -10.51 22.86 -35.50
N LEU A 435 -10.37 22.03 -36.55
CA LEU A 435 -10.22 22.49 -37.92
C LEU A 435 -11.53 23.09 -38.49
N ARG A 436 -12.68 22.48 -38.16
CA ARG A 436 -13.99 22.86 -38.73
C ARG A 436 -14.51 24.17 -38.16
N PHE A 437 -14.34 24.38 -36.83
CA PHE A 437 -14.89 25.52 -36.11
C PHE A 437 -13.85 26.60 -35.82
N ASP A 438 -12.61 26.45 -36.31
CA ASP A 438 -11.49 27.38 -36.09
C ASP A 438 -11.28 27.71 -34.59
N LEU A 439 -11.38 26.67 -33.74
CA LEU A 439 -11.34 26.83 -32.28
C LEU A 439 -10.05 27.48 -31.77
N VAL A 440 -9.01 27.48 -32.58
CA VAL A 440 -7.71 28.07 -32.25
C VAL A 440 -7.81 29.60 -32.14
N ALA A 441 -8.52 30.26 -33.08
CA ALA A 441 -8.70 31.72 -33.04
C ALA A 441 -9.39 32.19 -31.76
N ASN A 442 -10.26 31.35 -31.23
CA ASN A 442 -11.08 31.63 -30.08
C ASN A 442 -10.26 31.59 -28.75
N VAL A 443 -9.27 30.69 -28.63
CA VAL A 443 -8.48 30.53 -27.38
C VAL A 443 -7.64 31.77 -27.05
N TYR A 444 -7.19 32.53 -28.05
CA TYR A 444 -6.33 33.70 -27.86
C TYR A 444 -7.12 35.01 -27.60
N ARG A 445 -8.43 35.02 -27.73
CA ARG A 445 -9.26 36.24 -27.60
C ARG A 445 -9.94 36.45 -26.25
N LEU A 446 -9.74 35.51 -25.29
CA LEU A 446 -10.32 35.56 -23.95
C LEU A 446 -11.79 36.04 -23.92
N GLY A 447 -12.66 35.33 -24.64
CA GLY A 447 -14.09 35.58 -24.70
C GLY A 447 -14.92 34.33 -24.36
N LEU A 448 -16.24 34.40 -24.60
CA LEU A 448 -17.14 33.24 -24.44
C LEU A 448 -16.66 32.05 -25.23
N GLU A 449 -16.21 32.29 -26.47
CA GLU A 449 -15.76 31.26 -27.38
C GLU A 449 -14.56 30.50 -26.83
N THR A 450 -13.69 31.19 -26.07
CA THR A 450 -12.58 30.58 -25.34
C THR A 450 -13.08 29.62 -24.28
N PHE A 451 -14.05 30.08 -23.49
CA PHE A 451 -14.64 29.26 -22.42
C PHE A 451 -15.32 28.02 -23.00
N LEU A 452 -16.14 28.16 -24.05
CA LEU A 452 -16.80 27.04 -24.73
C LEU A 452 -15.78 26.06 -25.33
N THR A 453 -14.70 26.58 -25.92
CA THR A 453 -13.64 25.75 -26.46
C THR A 453 -12.95 24.93 -25.38
N LEU A 454 -12.61 25.55 -24.25
CA LEU A 454 -11.97 24.86 -23.11
C LEU A 454 -12.93 23.90 -22.41
N PHE A 455 -14.20 24.24 -22.30
CA PHE A 455 -15.24 23.36 -21.78
C PHE A 455 -15.40 22.10 -22.65
N PHE A 456 -15.50 22.27 -23.98
CA PHE A 456 -15.55 21.16 -24.93
C PHE A 456 -14.27 20.31 -24.88
N ALA A 457 -13.10 20.96 -24.82
CA ALA A 457 -11.82 20.25 -24.69
C ALA A 457 -11.71 19.47 -23.37
N SER A 458 -12.24 20.02 -22.26
CA SER A 458 -12.32 19.31 -20.98
C SER A 458 -13.22 18.09 -21.06
N LEU A 459 -14.34 18.17 -21.78
CA LEU A 459 -15.23 17.01 -22.00
C LEU A 459 -14.53 15.91 -22.81
N ILE A 460 -13.82 16.27 -23.87
CA ILE A 460 -13.06 15.32 -24.68
C ILE A 460 -11.96 14.64 -23.84
N ALA A 461 -11.16 15.43 -23.10
CA ALA A 461 -10.10 14.90 -22.25
C ALA A 461 -10.67 13.99 -21.16
N ALA A 462 -11.76 14.38 -20.50
CA ALA A 462 -12.45 13.56 -19.50
C ALA A 462 -12.96 12.25 -20.11
N SER A 463 -13.47 12.26 -21.34
CA SER A 463 -13.95 11.05 -22.04
C SER A 463 -12.80 10.08 -22.32
N ILE A 464 -11.62 10.60 -22.71
CA ILE A 464 -10.41 9.79 -22.94
C ILE A 464 -9.93 9.16 -21.62
N VAL A 465 -9.85 9.97 -20.55
CA VAL A 465 -9.41 9.53 -19.23
C VAL A 465 -10.40 8.51 -18.65
N ALA A 466 -11.71 8.73 -18.76
CA ALA A 466 -12.73 7.81 -18.28
C ALA A 466 -12.69 6.47 -19.02
N ALA A 467 -12.52 6.47 -20.35
CA ALA A 467 -12.40 5.24 -21.13
C ALA A 467 -11.15 4.44 -20.77
N SER A 468 -10.01 5.13 -20.57
CA SER A 468 -8.78 4.50 -20.11
C SER A 468 -8.91 3.95 -18.68
N SER A 469 -9.53 4.70 -17.78
CA SER A 469 -9.77 4.29 -16.39
C SER A 469 -10.68 3.06 -16.32
N TYR A 470 -11.76 3.03 -17.09
CA TYR A 470 -12.68 1.90 -17.15
C TYR A 470 -11.97 0.62 -17.61
N GLN A 471 -11.23 0.68 -18.72
CA GLN A 471 -10.45 -0.46 -19.18
C GLN A 471 -9.41 -0.92 -18.14
N ALA A 472 -8.68 0.01 -17.54
CA ALA A 472 -7.67 -0.32 -16.55
C ALA A 472 -8.28 -0.95 -15.29
N ALA A 473 -9.49 -0.54 -14.91
CA ALA A 473 -10.23 -1.15 -13.79
C ALA A 473 -10.61 -2.60 -14.09
N GLU A 474 -11.08 -2.89 -15.33
CA GLU A 474 -11.33 -4.26 -15.78
C GLU A 474 -10.06 -5.11 -15.75
N GLU A 475 -8.94 -4.59 -16.27
CA GLU A 475 -7.65 -5.29 -16.25
C GLU A 475 -7.17 -5.55 -14.82
N ARG A 476 -7.31 -4.57 -13.92
CA ARG A 476 -6.96 -4.69 -12.50
C ARG A 476 -7.78 -5.78 -11.81
N LEU A 477 -9.07 -5.84 -12.11
CA LEU A 477 -9.97 -6.87 -11.57
C LEU A 477 -9.55 -8.27 -12.01
N VAL A 478 -9.19 -8.45 -13.28
CA VAL A 478 -8.67 -9.73 -13.80
C VAL A 478 -7.35 -10.09 -13.12
N GLN A 479 -6.42 -9.14 -12.97
CA GLN A 479 -5.14 -9.39 -12.27
C GLN A 479 -5.36 -9.77 -10.81
N ALA A 480 -6.30 -9.13 -10.11
CA ALA A 480 -6.64 -9.44 -8.73
C ALA A 480 -7.23 -10.87 -8.60
N LYS A 481 -8.09 -11.28 -9.53
CA LYS A 481 -8.62 -12.66 -9.57
C LYS A 481 -7.52 -13.70 -9.79
N VAL A 482 -6.58 -13.42 -10.71
CA VAL A 482 -5.44 -14.32 -10.95
C VAL A 482 -4.55 -14.41 -9.71
N ALA A 483 -4.26 -13.28 -9.06
CA ALA A 483 -3.47 -13.25 -7.84
C ALA A 483 -4.13 -14.03 -6.70
N PHE A 484 -5.44 -13.84 -6.49
CA PHE A 484 -6.23 -14.56 -5.50
C PHE A 484 -6.23 -16.08 -5.77
N ALA A 485 -6.50 -16.49 -7.02
CA ALA A 485 -6.45 -17.92 -7.36
C ALA A 485 -5.07 -18.53 -7.12
N ASN A 486 -4.00 -17.83 -7.50
CA ASN A 486 -2.64 -18.32 -7.26
C ASN A 486 -2.33 -18.41 -5.77
N GLN A 487 -2.81 -17.46 -4.96
CA GLN A 487 -2.64 -17.49 -3.51
C GLN A 487 -3.39 -18.68 -2.90
N GLU A 488 -4.65 -18.92 -3.27
CA GLU A 488 -5.44 -20.05 -2.83
C GLU A 488 -4.84 -21.40 -3.26
N LEU A 489 -4.33 -21.48 -4.50
CA LEU A 489 -3.65 -22.66 -5.00
C LEU A 489 -2.32 -22.92 -4.28
N LEU A 490 -1.58 -21.88 -3.90
CA LEU A 490 -0.31 -21.99 -3.16
C LEU A 490 -0.51 -22.22 -1.66
N ALA A 491 -1.54 -21.64 -1.06
CA ALA A 491 -1.84 -21.77 0.37
C ALA A 491 -2.18 -23.22 0.77
N THR A 492 -2.64 -24.03 -0.19
CA THR A 492 -3.12 -25.38 0.08
C THR A 492 -2.02 -26.45 0.16
N ASP A 493 -0.80 -26.22 -0.35
CA ASP A 493 0.16 -27.32 -0.46
C ASP A 493 1.61 -27.02 -0.01
N GLY A 494 2.15 -25.84 -0.34
CA GLY A 494 3.60 -25.60 -0.22
C GLY A 494 4.10 -25.36 1.20
N GLN A 495 3.47 -24.45 1.96
CA GLN A 495 3.97 -24.03 3.28
C GLN A 495 3.76 -25.10 4.35
N THR A 496 2.54 -25.68 4.41
CA THR A 496 2.22 -26.76 5.35
C THR A 496 3.14 -27.97 5.11
N THR A 497 3.37 -28.33 3.85
CA THR A 497 4.26 -29.43 3.46
C THR A 497 5.70 -29.15 3.88
N LEU A 498 6.23 -27.94 3.72
CA LEU A 498 7.57 -27.55 4.15
C LEU A 498 7.72 -27.62 5.68
N PHE A 499 6.77 -27.08 6.42
CA PHE A 499 6.79 -27.14 7.90
C PHE A 499 6.69 -28.56 8.42
N LEU A 500 5.79 -29.39 7.85
CA LEU A 500 5.70 -30.80 8.23
C LEU A 500 6.97 -31.58 7.93
N THR A 501 7.66 -31.27 6.85
CA THR A 501 8.95 -31.90 6.50
C THR A 501 10.01 -31.64 7.56
N ASP A 502 10.12 -30.39 8.01
CA ASP A 502 11.07 -30.03 9.07
C ASP A 502 10.69 -30.67 10.42
N ILE A 503 9.39 -30.68 10.75
CA ILE A 503 8.87 -31.33 11.95
C ILE A 503 9.19 -32.85 11.92
N PHE A 504 8.98 -33.53 10.79
CA PHE A 504 9.28 -34.96 10.69
C PHE A 504 10.77 -35.26 10.89
N ALA A 505 11.65 -34.39 10.39
CA ALA A 505 13.08 -34.52 10.61
C ALA A 505 13.45 -34.38 12.10
N ARG A 506 12.83 -33.41 12.79
CA ARG A 506 13.05 -33.20 14.23
C ARG A 506 12.42 -34.29 15.08
N LEU A 507 11.22 -34.76 14.76
CA LEU A 507 10.55 -35.85 15.47
C LEU A 507 11.36 -37.15 15.42
N LYS A 508 11.87 -37.52 14.24
CA LYS A 508 12.70 -38.74 14.06
C LYS A 508 13.96 -38.72 14.91
N ASN A 509 14.53 -37.57 15.19
CA ASN A 509 15.78 -37.40 15.93
C ASN A 509 15.58 -37.10 17.43
N ASP A 510 14.34 -37.01 17.91
CA ASP A 510 14.04 -36.71 19.31
C ASP A 510 14.28 -37.90 20.22
N LEU A 511 15.38 -37.83 21.02
CA LEU A 511 15.77 -38.87 21.95
C LEU A 511 14.72 -39.17 23.03
N PHE A 512 13.95 -38.20 23.47
CA PHE A 512 12.88 -38.40 24.46
C PHE A 512 11.77 -39.27 23.86
N ILE A 513 11.35 -38.97 22.64
CA ILE A 513 10.32 -39.72 21.92
C ILE A 513 10.83 -41.15 21.64
N GLN A 514 12.06 -41.31 21.14
CA GLN A 514 12.65 -42.60 20.87
C GLN A 514 12.73 -43.47 22.12
N ASN A 515 13.26 -42.93 23.23
CA ASN A 515 13.39 -43.69 24.48
C ASN A 515 12.05 -44.08 25.06
N ARG A 516 11.05 -43.19 24.97
CA ARG A 516 9.70 -43.44 25.51
C ARG A 516 8.93 -44.45 24.68
N LEU A 517 9.15 -44.50 23.35
CA LEU A 517 8.56 -45.49 22.49
C LEU A 517 9.26 -46.88 22.64
N ALA A 518 10.55 -46.91 22.95
CA ALA A 518 11.30 -48.14 23.17
C ALA A 518 10.88 -48.93 24.40
N ASP A 519 10.34 -48.26 25.43
CA ASP A 519 9.93 -48.95 26.66
C ASP A 519 8.41 -49.24 26.64
N PRO A 520 7.98 -50.49 26.63
CA PRO A 520 6.57 -50.89 26.58
C PRO A 520 5.76 -50.52 27.81
N LEU A 521 6.44 -50.32 28.94
CA LEU A 521 5.77 -50.08 30.24
C LEU A 521 5.42 -48.61 30.49
N LEU A 522 6.05 -47.67 29.75
CA LEU A 522 5.85 -46.24 29.90
C LEU A 522 4.63 -45.77 29.10
N SER A 523 3.79 -44.92 29.73
CA SER A 523 2.68 -44.24 29.04
C SER A 523 3.19 -43.40 27.86
N LYS A 524 2.44 -43.42 26.75
CA LYS A 524 2.74 -42.66 25.53
C LYS A 524 2.12 -41.26 25.52
N ASP A 525 1.27 -40.91 26.49
CA ASP A 525 0.61 -39.61 26.54
C ASP A 525 1.56 -38.41 26.59
N PRO A 526 2.72 -38.51 27.32
CA PRO A 526 3.71 -37.43 27.31
C PRO A 526 4.35 -37.20 25.92
N VAL A 527 4.40 -38.24 25.07
CA VAL A 527 4.88 -38.09 23.67
C VAL A 527 3.86 -37.28 22.88
N ILE A 528 2.59 -37.63 22.98
CA ILE A 528 1.52 -36.92 22.31
C ILE A 528 1.46 -35.46 22.75
N SER A 529 1.54 -35.23 24.07
CA SER A 529 1.56 -33.86 24.63
C SER A 529 2.76 -33.05 24.14
N LYS A 530 3.94 -33.70 24.01
CA LYS A 530 5.15 -33.06 23.49
C LYS A 530 5.00 -32.71 22.02
N ILE A 531 4.46 -33.62 21.21
CA ILE A 531 4.26 -33.38 19.78
C ILE A 531 3.31 -32.19 19.60
N ARG A 532 2.17 -32.18 20.33
CA ARG A 532 1.20 -31.12 20.23
C ARG A 532 1.72 -29.75 20.67
N LYS A 533 2.45 -29.68 21.78
CA LYS A 533 2.88 -28.40 22.41
C LYS A 533 4.19 -27.84 21.88
N ILE A 534 5.07 -28.66 21.34
CA ILE A 534 6.44 -28.24 20.94
C ILE A 534 6.63 -28.29 19.43
N TYR A 535 6.01 -29.26 18.75
CA TYR A 535 6.20 -29.46 17.32
C TYR A 535 5.07 -28.89 16.48
N LEU A 536 3.84 -28.93 17.01
CA LEU A 536 2.63 -28.46 16.32
C LEU A 536 2.04 -27.23 17.03
N ASP A 537 2.90 -26.28 17.42
CA ASP A 537 2.53 -25.03 18.06
C ASP A 537 2.35 -23.92 17.04
N ASN A 538 1.60 -22.86 17.37
CA ASN A 538 1.39 -21.64 16.57
C ASN A 538 0.77 -21.87 15.18
N TYR A 539 1.55 -22.15 14.17
CA TYR A 539 1.07 -22.31 12.80
C TYR A 539 -0.02 -23.40 12.68
N PHE A 540 0.10 -24.49 13.46
CA PHE A 540 -0.83 -25.63 13.42
C PHE A 540 -2.06 -25.46 14.28
N ASP A 541 -2.23 -24.35 15.00
CA ASP A 541 -3.46 -24.03 15.74
C ASP A 541 -4.69 -23.89 14.81
N GLN A 542 -4.44 -23.64 13.52
CA GLN A 542 -5.47 -23.62 12.47
C GLN A 542 -5.95 -25.00 12.02
N PHE A 543 -5.37 -26.07 12.57
CA PHE A 543 -5.74 -27.45 12.26
C PHE A 543 -6.28 -28.15 13.50
N GLU A 544 -7.31 -28.99 13.32
CA GLU A 544 -7.66 -30.00 14.29
C GLU A 544 -6.65 -31.14 14.15
N VAL A 545 -5.89 -31.40 15.23
CA VAL A 545 -4.78 -32.35 15.19
C VAL A 545 -5.14 -33.62 15.94
N VAL A 546 -5.17 -34.72 15.21
CA VAL A 546 -5.30 -36.08 15.78
C VAL A 546 -3.93 -36.77 15.74
N ILE A 547 -3.46 -37.26 16.88
CA ILE A 547 -2.20 -37.95 17.03
C ILE A 547 -2.46 -39.36 17.57
N ARG A 548 -1.98 -40.39 16.84
CA ARG A 548 -2.04 -41.78 17.28
C ARG A 548 -0.64 -42.43 17.13
N ILE A 549 -0.34 -43.34 18.01
CA ILE A 549 0.95 -44.03 18.02
C ILE A 549 0.69 -45.55 17.88
N PHE A 550 1.29 -46.15 16.89
CA PHE A 550 1.18 -47.57 16.60
C PHE A 550 2.53 -48.29 16.85
N SER A 551 2.44 -49.50 17.39
CA SER A 551 3.59 -50.40 17.54
C SER A 551 4.13 -50.86 16.17
N PRO A 552 5.32 -51.50 16.09
CA PRO A 552 5.80 -52.09 14.85
C PRO A 552 4.89 -53.20 14.31
N THR A 553 4.02 -53.77 15.16
CA THR A 553 3.03 -54.80 14.79
C THR A 553 1.69 -54.22 14.38
N GLY A 554 1.55 -52.87 14.34
CA GLY A 554 0.31 -52.18 13.93
C GLY A 554 -0.74 -52.07 15.04
N VAL A 555 -0.42 -52.41 16.28
CA VAL A 555 -1.30 -52.26 17.45
C VAL A 555 -1.18 -50.82 17.97
N GLN A 556 -2.30 -50.19 18.24
CA GLN A 556 -2.32 -48.82 18.81
C GLN A 556 -1.81 -48.87 20.26
N ILE A 557 -0.80 -48.06 20.57
CA ILE A 557 -0.17 -47.94 21.89
C ILE A 557 -0.32 -46.56 22.54
N GLY A 558 -0.89 -45.58 21.82
CA GLY A 558 -1.16 -44.24 22.37
C GLY A 558 -2.12 -43.45 21.47
N GLY A 559 -2.80 -42.44 22.08
CA GLY A 559 -3.77 -41.58 21.41
C GLY A 559 -5.23 -41.97 21.74
N THR A 560 -6.18 -41.28 21.06
CA THR A 560 -7.62 -41.58 21.22
C THR A 560 -7.96 -43.05 20.90
N LEU A 561 -8.58 -43.75 21.82
CA LEU A 561 -8.88 -45.20 21.73
C LEU A 561 -9.99 -45.54 20.71
N GLU A 562 -10.76 -44.56 20.25
CA GLU A 562 -11.82 -44.77 19.27
C GLU A 562 -11.28 -44.40 17.87
N GLY A 563 -11.23 -45.35 16.93
CA GLY A 563 -10.83 -45.11 15.56
C GLY A 563 -10.43 -46.34 14.77
N LYS A 564 -10.18 -46.10 13.50
CA LYS A 564 -9.79 -47.14 12.51
C LYS A 564 -8.46 -47.80 12.88
N SER A 565 -8.30 -49.06 12.52
CA SER A 565 -7.04 -49.79 12.70
C SER A 565 -5.94 -49.27 11.80
N PHE A 566 -4.67 -49.48 12.14
CA PHE A 566 -3.53 -49.03 11.35
C PHE A 566 -3.60 -49.47 9.87
N LYS A 567 -4.10 -50.67 9.63
CA LYS A 567 -4.23 -51.20 8.28
C LYS A 567 -5.33 -50.48 7.49
N GLU A 568 -6.46 -50.22 8.13
CA GLU A 568 -7.55 -49.44 7.52
C GLU A 568 -7.11 -48.00 7.16
N LEU A 569 -6.37 -47.34 8.07
CA LEU A 569 -5.81 -46.02 7.79
C LEU A 569 -4.82 -46.05 6.61
N GLN A 570 -4.00 -47.06 6.50
CA GLN A 570 -3.11 -47.22 5.35
C GLN A 570 -3.86 -47.46 4.03
N GLU A 571 -4.90 -48.27 4.05
CA GLU A 571 -5.72 -48.56 2.86
C GLU A 571 -6.54 -47.32 2.41
N GLU A 572 -6.91 -46.50 3.36
CA GLU A 572 -7.68 -45.26 3.09
C GLU A 572 -6.81 -44.14 2.50
N TYR A 573 -5.66 -43.86 3.09
CA TYR A 573 -4.86 -42.69 2.76
C TYR A 573 -3.64 -42.94 1.90
N ILE A 574 -3.07 -44.17 1.87
CA ILE A 574 -1.94 -44.50 1.01
C ILE A 574 -2.43 -44.80 -0.40
N LYS A 575 -2.80 -43.75 -1.14
CA LYS A 575 -3.20 -43.76 -2.54
C LYS A 575 -2.30 -42.86 -3.36
N SER A 576 -2.11 -43.18 -4.64
CA SER A 576 -1.32 -42.34 -5.56
C SER A 576 -1.86 -40.90 -5.66
N ASP A 577 -3.19 -40.75 -5.58
CA ASP A 577 -3.89 -39.50 -5.77
C ASP A 577 -3.71 -38.51 -4.59
N PHE A 578 -3.34 -39.05 -3.42
CA PHE A 578 -3.10 -38.24 -2.21
C PHE A 578 -1.62 -38.07 -1.91
N ALA A 579 -0.72 -38.69 -2.65
CA ALA A 579 0.71 -38.64 -2.39
C ALA A 579 1.29 -37.26 -2.67
N THR A 580 2.04 -36.72 -1.69
CA THR A 580 2.80 -35.49 -1.85
C THR A 580 4.24 -35.77 -2.29
N GLN A 581 5.03 -34.72 -2.57
CA GLN A 581 6.47 -34.87 -2.84
C GLN A 581 7.27 -35.37 -1.63
N VAL A 582 6.69 -35.32 -0.43
CA VAL A 582 7.33 -35.76 0.81
C VAL A 582 6.94 -37.20 1.14
N PRO A 583 7.91 -38.09 1.35
CA PRO A 583 7.61 -39.48 1.66
C PRO A 583 6.75 -39.60 2.94
N ASN A 584 5.70 -40.41 2.86
CA ASN A 584 4.76 -40.72 3.95
C ASN A 584 3.92 -39.53 4.41
N LEU A 585 3.79 -38.49 3.60
CA LEU A 585 2.87 -37.37 3.76
C LEU A 585 1.83 -37.44 2.62
N TYR A 586 0.57 -37.41 2.98
CA TYR A 586 -0.57 -37.49 2.07
C TYR A 586 -1.44 -36.26 2.25
N PHE A 587 -1.93 -35.70 1.15
CA PHE A 587 -2.84 -34.55 1.14
C PHE A 587 -4.20 -35.01 0.59
N VAL A 588 -5.22 -34.87 1.40
CA VAL A 588 -6.60 -35.20 1.06
C VAL A 588 -7.38 -33.90 0.90
N PRO A 589 -7.75 -33.51 -0.32
CA PRO A 589 -8.58 -32.32 -0.52
C PRO A 589 -9.97 -32.55 0.06
N GLY A 590 -10.49 -31.57 0.76
CA GLY A 590 -11.86 -31.61 1.31
C GLY A 590 -12.91 -31.66 0.20
N VAL A 591 -13.73 -32.68 0.17
CA VAL A 591 -14.73 -32.92 -0.88
C VAL A 591 -16.10 -32.29 -0.55
N GLU A 592 -16.40 -32.03 0.71
CA GLU A 592 -17.65 -31.43 1.17
C GLU A 592 -17.47 -29.93 1.49
N GLN A 593 -18.54 -29.13 1.35
CA GLN A 593 -18.55 -27.68 1.63
C GLN A 593 -18.08 -27.35 3.05
N THR A 594 -18.20 -28.28 3.99
CA THR A 594 -17.81 -28.16 5.40
C THR A 594 -16.46 -28.78 5.72
N ALA A 595 -15.91 -29.64 4.83
CA ALA A 595 -14.67 -30.35 5.06
C ALA A 595 -13.46 -29.49 4.63
N GLY A 596 -12.56 -29.18 5.58
CA GLY A 596 -11.25 -28.60 5.31
C GLY A 596 -10.32 -29.56 4.59
N ASN A 597 -9.18 -29.08 4.12
CA ASN A 597 -8.12 -29.93 3.59
C ASN A 597 -7.49 -30.72 4.74
N THR A 598 -7.23 -32.02 4.52
CA THR A 598 -6.64 -32.89 5.53
C THR A 598 -5.22 -33.29 5.11
N PHE A 599 -4.24 -33.10 5.99
CA PHE A 599 -2.90 -33.64 5.83
C PHE A 599 -2.77 -34.88 6.72
N VAL A 600 -2.36 -36.00 6.12
CA VAL A 600 -2.16 -37.27 6.83
C VAL A 600 -0.71 -37.69 6.72
N ALA A 601 -0.06 -38.00 7.84
CA ALA A 601 1.31 -38.42 7.86
C ALA A 601 1.53 -39.69 8.68
N PHE A 602 2.35 -40.57 8.14
CA PHE A 602 2.84 -41.78 8.80
C PHE A 602 4.34 -41.62 9.07
N VAL A 603 4.75 -41.22 10.27
CA VAL A 603 6.14 -40.99 10.63
C VAL A 603 6.74 -42.24 11.26
N PRO A 604 7.56 -43.01 10.55
CA PRO A 604 8.22 -44.20 11.12
C PRO A 604 9.30 -43.75 12.11
N MET A 605 9.27 -44.30 13.32
CA MET A 605 10.24 -44.06 14.38
C MET A 605 11.23 -45.20 14.48
N LEU A 606 12.52 -44.85 14.35
CA LEU A 606 13.61 -45.84 14.34
C LEU A 606 14.62 -45.44 15.43
N LYS A 607 15.23 -46.42 16.07
CA LYS A 607 16.42 -46.27 16.91
C LYS A 607 17.54 -47.17 16.38
N GLY A 608 18.45 -46.57 15.62
CA GLY A 608 19.37 -47.35 14.79
C GLY A 608 18.60 -48.17 13.73
N ASN A 609 18.75 -49.48 13.73
CA ASN A 609 18.01 -50.39 12.85
C ASN A 609 16.73 -50.99 13.45
N LEU A 610 16.41 -50.65 14.71
CA LEU A 610 15.22 -51.17 15.39
C LEU A 610 14.02 -50.27 15.13
N ALA A 611 12.94 -50.82 14.57
CA ALA A 611 11.65 -50.12 14.44
C ALA A 611 10.97 -49.99 15.82
N LEU A 612 10.68 -48.78 16.26
CA LEU A 612 10.02 -48.50 17.52
C LEU A 612 8.49 -48.36 17.37
N GLY A 613 8.03 -48.06 16.17
CA GLY A 613 6.63 -47.84 15.83
C GLY A 613 6.42 -46.74 14.80
N THR A 614 5.17 -46.37 14.59
CA THR A 614 4.78 -45.28 13.66
C THR A 614 3.90 -44.27 14.37
N ILE A 615 4.22 -43.01 14.22
CA ILE A 615 3.39 -41.89 14.67
C ILE A 615 2.48 -41.53 13.50
N TYR A 616 1.19 -41.63 13.69
CA TYR A 616 0.16 -41.16 12.78
C TYR A 616 -0.24 -39.75 13.19
N LEU A 617 -0.21 -38.82 12.24
CA LEU A 617 -0.66 -37.45 12.40
C LEU A 617 -1.74 -37.16 11.34
N GLU A 618 -2.86 -36.66 11.79
CA GLU A 618 -3.96 -36.17 10.93
C GLU A 618 -4.23 -34.73 11.33
N LEU A 619 -4.15 -33.84 10.34
CA LEU A 619 -4.30 -32.40 10.52
C LEU A 619 -5.44 -31.96 9.59
N ASP A 620 -6.61 -31.74 10.18
CA ASP A 620 -7.78 -31.24 9.49
C ASP A 620 -7.79 -29.71 9.57
N GLN A 621 -7.75 -29.05 8.43
CA GLN A 621 -7.79 -27.59 8.38
C GLN A 621 -9.15 -27.10 8.88
N LEU A 622 -9.14 -26.38 10.00
CA LEU A 622 -10.33 -25.75 10.55
C LEU A 622 -10.76 -24.62 9.63
N ARG A 623 -11.88 -24.77 8.93
CA ARG A 623 -12.56 -23.69 8.27
C ARG A 623 -13.49 -23.03 9.28
N ILE A 624 -13.08 -21.87 9.75
CA ILE A 624 -13.94 -21.00 10.52
C ILE A 624 -14.92 -20.39 9.50
N GLN A 625 -16.14 -20.92 9.44
CA GLN A 625 -17.20 -20.27 8.67
C GLN A 625 -17.60 -18.96 9.37
N PRO A 626 -17.72 -17.84 8.64
CA PRO A 626 -18.05 -16.55 9.22
C PRO A 626 -19.53 -16.36 9.60
N ASP A 627 -20.32 -17.44 9.68
CA ASP A 627 -21.75 -17.37 10.03
C ASP A 627 -22.05 -16.87 11.47
N ASN A 628 -21.02 -16.72 12.30
CA ASN A 628 -21.13 -16.07 13.59
C ASN A 628 -20.32 -14.76 13.54
N ALA A 629 -21.02 -13.63 13.51
CA ALA A 629 -20.43 -12.31 13.62
C ALA A 629 -19.71 -12.16 14.97
N TYR A 630 -18.45 -12.59 15.03
CA TYR A 630 -17.60 -12.24 16.16
C TYR A 630 -17.24 -10.76 16.04
N PRO A 631 -17.39 -9.97 17.13
CA PRO A 631 -16.93 -8.60 17.12
C PRO A 631 -15.45 -8.56 16.72
N ARG A 632 -15.08 -7.75 15.74
CA ARG A 632 -13.67 -7.58 15.27
C ARG A 632 -12.70 -7.32 16.41
N LEU A 633 -13.20 -6.76 17.50
CA LEU A 633 -12.47 -6.48 18.74
C LEU A 633 -11.96 -7.74 19.45
N LEU A 634 -12.58 -8.90 19.21
CA LEU A 634 -12.23 -10.18 19.85
C LEU A 634 -11.43 -11.10 18.94
N VAL A 635 -11.21 -10.68 17.67
CA VAL A 635 -10.49 -11.49 16.69
C VAL A 635 -9.04 -11.05 16.63
N ASP A 636 -8.12 -12.00 16.80
CA ASP A 636 -6.69 -11.76 16.62
C ASP A 636 -6.39 -11.39 15.17
N GLN A 637 -5.50 -10.41 14.95
CA GLN A 637 -5.16 -9.88 13.64
C GLN A 637 -4.64 -10.96 12.67
N GLN A 638 -3.94 -11.98 13.18
CA GLN A 638 -3.49 -13.11 12.34
C GLN A 638 -4.64 -13.97 11.80
N TYR A 639 -5.83 -13.90 12.44
CA TYR A 639 -7.05 -14.58 11.98
C TYR A 639 -8.02 -13.62 11.29
N ALA A 640 -7.87 -12.30 11.48
CA ALA A 640 -8.75 -11.30 10.89
C ALA A 640 -8.66 -11.30 9.35
N GLU A 641 -7.48 -11.57 8.78
CA GLU A 641 -7.31 -11.76 7.34
C GLU A 641 -8.05 -12.99 6.80
N LYS A 642 -8.24 -14.02 7.63
CA LYS A 642 -8.95 -15.26 7.25
C LYS A 642 -10.47 -15.19 7.46
N LEU A 643 -10.92 -14.24 8.26
CA LEU A 643 -12.34 -13.93 8.50
C LEU A 643 -12.86 -12.85 7.51
N GLN A 644 -11.99 -12.26 6.67
CA GLN A 644 -12.47 -11.48 5.54
C GLN A 644 -13.18 -12.43 4.59
N GLU A 645 -14.41 -12.08 4.19
CA GLU A 645 -15.10 -12.73 3.08
C GLU A 645 -14.14 -12.75 1.89
N ASP A 646 -14.06 -13.89 1.22
CA ASP A 646 -13.27 -14.02 0.01
C ASP A 646 -13.60 -12.84 -0.91
N PRO A 647 -12.60 -12.09 -1.42
CA PRO A 647 -12.86 -10.90 -2.24
C PRO A 647 -13.57 -11.23 -3.55
N PHE A 648 -13.63 -12.53 -3.90
CA PHE A 648 -14.28 -13.05 -5.09
C PHE A 648 -15.08 -14.31 -4.78
N ASP A 649 -16.25 -14.41 -5.38
CA ASP A 649 -16.97 -15.68 -5.45
C ASP A 649 -16.18 -16.64 -6.33
N PHE A 650 -16.07 -17.92 -5.94
CA PHE A 650 -15.38 -18.88 -6.78
C PHE A 650 -16.05 -20.26 -6.78
N ALA A 651 -15.79 -21.02 -7.84
CA ALA A 651 -16.18 -22.43 -7.95
C ALA A 651 -15.06 -23.25 -8.58
N VAL A 652 -14.96 -24.49 -8.16
CA VAL A 652 -14.03 -25.48 -8.72
C VAL A 652 -14.84 -26.54 -9.45
N PHE A 653 -14.55 -26.73 -10.72
CA PHE A 653 -15.16 -27.77 -11.57
C PHE A 653 -14.12 -28.83 -11.92
N ARG A 654 -14.49 -30.10 -11.79
CA ARG A 654 -13.70 -31.24 -12.26
C ARG A 654 -14.50 -32.03 -13.31
N SER A 655 -13.94 -32.19 -14.50
CA SER A 655 -14.62 -32.79 -15.63
C SER A 655 -16.00 -32.20 -15.96
N GLY A 656 -16.18 -30.92 -15.65
CA GLY A 656 -17.44 -30.19 -15.87
C GLY A 656 -18.48 -30.30 -14.75
N GLU A 657 -18.20 -31.07 -13.69
CA GLU A 657 -19.04 -31.16 -12.50
C GLU A 657 -18.53 -30.21 -11.40
N LEU A 658 -19.47 -29.57 -10.69
CA LEU A 658 -19.16 -28.67 -9.58
C LEU A 658 -18.69 -29.47 -8.38
N VAL A 659 -17.45 -29.28 -7.98
CA VAL A 659 -16.85 -29.93 -6.81
C VAL A 659 -17.00 -29.06 -5.55
N ARG A 660 -16.77 -27.75 -5.69
CA ARG A 660 -16.77 -26.78 -4.58
C ARG A 660 -17.19 -25.40 -5.09
N SER A 661 -17.88 -24.63 -4.27
CA SER A 661 -18.15 -23.22 -4.51
C SER A 661 -18.11 -22.43 -3.20
N SER A 662 -17.75 -21.15 -3.28
CA SER A 662 -17.77 -20.17 -2.18
C SER A 662 -18.32 -18.85 -2.70
N GLY A 663 -18.99 -18.09 -1.85
CA GLY A 663 -19.59 -16.80 -2.17
C GLY A 663 -21.07 -16.86 -2.52
N ASN A 664 -21.58 -15.71 -2.99
CA ASN A 664 -23.04 -15.50 -3.20
C ASN A 664 -23.55 -15.91 -4.59
N PHE A 665 -22.63 -16.13 -5.55
CA PHE A 665 -23.02 -16.48 -6.92
C PHE A 665 -23.44 -17.96 -7.03
N ASN A 666 -24.59 -18.22 -7.67
CA ASN A 666 -25.08 -19.57 -7.86
C ASN A 666 -24.45 -20.22 -9.12
N TYR A 667 -23.47 -21.09 -8.94
CA TYR A 667 -22.75 -21.80 -9.99
C TYR A 667 -23.49 -23.03 -10.57
N GLN A 668 -24.67 -23.40 -10.05
CA GLN A 668 -25.45 -24.53 -10.53
C GLN A 668 -26.39 -24.18 -11.70
N GLN A 669 -26.38 -22.94 -12.19
CA GLN A 669 -27.22 -22.47 -13.28
C GLN A 669 -26.82 -23.12 -14.60
N GLU A 670 -27.81 -23.37 -15.52
CA GLU A 670 -27.54 -23.98 -16.82
C GLU A 670 -26.58 -23.16 -17.70
N GLU A 671 -26.60 -21.83 -17.55
CA GLU A 671 -25.71 -20.92 -18.27
C GLU A 671 -24.24 -21.21 -17.97
N MET A 672 -23.91 -21.65 -16.76
CA MET A 672 -22.53 -22.00 -16.38
C MET A 672 -21.97 -23.16 -17.21
N ARG A 673 -22.78 -24.14 -17.57
CA ARG A 673 -22.33 -25.27 -18.42
C ARG A 673 -21.86 -24.80 -19.80
N SER A 674 -22.56 -23.83 -20.38
CA SER A 674 -22.17 -23.24 -21.67
C SER A 674 -20.91 -22.40 -21.55
N LEU A 675 -20.70 -21.77 -20.39
CA LEU A 675 -19.58 -20.90 -20.09
C LEU A 675 -18.28 -21.70 -19.88
N LEU A 676 -18.34 -22.88 -19.26
CA LEU A 676 -17.19 -23.76 -19.05
C LEU A 676 -16.55 -24.26 -20.36
N VAL A 677 -17.29 -24.30 -21.45
CA VAL A 677 -16.80 -24.72 -22.78
C VAL A 677 -16.22 -23.54 -23.56
N ASN A 678 -16.45 -22.30 -23.12
CA ASN A 678 -16.01 -21.11 -23.83
C ASN A 678 -14.52 -20.81 -23.56
N SER A 679 -13.69 -20.81 -24.60
CA SER A 679 -12.24 -20.52 -24.48
C SER A 679 -11.97 -19.11 -23.95
N ALA A 680 -12.85 -18.13 -24.21
CA ALA A 680 -12.73 -16.76 -23.73
C ALA A 680 -12.76 -16.67 -22.19
N LEU A 681 -13.34 -17.65 -21.50
CA LEU A 681 -13.32 -17.74 -20.04
C LEU A 681 -11.90 -17.76 -19.48
N MET A 682 -10.95 -18.39 -20.20
CA MET A 682 -9.54 -18.52 -19.78
C MET A 682 -8.65 -17.38 -20.31
N GLU A 683 -9.05 -16.69 -21.39
CA GLU A 683 -8.23 -15.68 -22.06
C GLU A 683 -8.38 -14.26 -21.49
N GLY A 684 -9.47 -13.96 -20.83
CA GLY A 684 -9.73 -12.60 -20.28
C GLY A 684 -11.01 -12.52 -19.45
N GLY A 685 -11.72 -13.66 -19.36
CA GLY A 685 -13.01 -13.75 -18.69
C GLY A 685 -14.19 -13.45 -19.59
N VAL A 686 -15.36 -13.82 -19.12
CA VAL A 686 -16.65 -13.63 -19.81
C VAL A 686 -17.64 -12.97 -18.87
N GLU A 687 -18.38 -12.00 -19.38
CA GLU A 687 -19.46 -11.36 -18.64
C GLU A 687 -20.77 -12.08 -18.90
N THR A 688 -21.40 -12.61 -17.85
CA THR A 688 -22.70 -13.29 -17.90
C THR A 688 -23.48 -13.02 -16.62
N LEU A 689 -24.80 -12.80 -16.73
CA LEU A 689 -25.69 -12.56 -15.58
C LEU A 689 -25.27 -11.39 -14.66
N GLY A 690 -24.61 -10.38 -15.22
CA GLY A 690 -24.12 -9.23 -14.45
C GLY A 690 -22.85 -9.50 -13.63
N TYR A 691 -22.21 -10.66 -13.82
CA TYR A 691 -20.94 -11.02 -13.24
C TYR A 691 -19.87 -11.22 -14.32
N GLN A 692 -18.64 -10.88 -13.98
CA GLN A 692 -17.47 -11.21 -14.79
C GLN A 692 -16.84 -12.49 -14.24
N HIS A 693 -16.77 -13.52 -15.05
CA HIS A 693 -16.22 -14.84 -14.74
C HIS A 693 -14.84 -15.00 -15.37
N LEU A 694 -13.88 -15.50 -14.62
CA LEU A 694 -12.53 -15.81 -15.09
C LEU A 694 -12.20 -17.27 -14.76
N GLY A 695 -11.81 -18.06 -15.74
CA GLY A 695 -11.42 -19.46 -15.58
C GLY A 695 -9.90 -19.61 -15.48
N ILE A 696 -9.44 -20.35 -14.47
CA ILE A 696 -8.03 -20.70 -14.29
C ILE A 696 -7.92 -22.20 -14.17
N LYS A 697 -7.15 -22.82 -15.05
CA LYS A 697 -6.99 -24.27 -15.09
C LYS A 697 -5.78 -24.70 -14.26
N ASN A 698 -6.00 -25.63 -13.32
CA ASN A 698 -4.95 -26.24 -12.53
C ASN A 698 -5.09 -27.77 -12.59
N GLY A 699 -4.26 -28.45 -13.40
CA GLY A 699 -4.39 -29.88 -13.65
C GLY A 699 -5.74 -30.24 -14.29
N GLU A 700 -6.53 -31.07 -13.63
CA GLU A 700 -7.88 -31.48 -14.06
C GLU A 700 -8.98 -30.52 -13.56
N ASP A 701 -8.63 -29.64 -12.60
CA ASP A 701 -9.56 -28.70 -11.98
C ASP A 701 -9.60 -27.37 -12.75
N LEU A 702 -10.82 -26.87 -12.98
CA LEU A 702 -11.10 -25.57 -13.51
C LEU A 702 -11.67 -24.68 -12.41
N TRP A 703 -10.90 -23.67 -12.01
CA TRP A 703 -11.32 -22.65 -11.07
C TRP A 703 -12.02 -21.53 -11.81
N VAL A 704 -13.23 -21.21 -11.42
CA VAL A 704 -14.00 -20.08 -11.98
C VAL A 704 -14.20 -19.05 -10.87
N LEU A 705 -13.57 -17.88 -11.05
CA LEU A 705 -13.70 -16.76 -10.12
C LEU A 705 -14.68 -15.74 -10.69
N SER A 706 -15.60 -15.30 -9.86
CA SER A 706 -16.69 -14.42 -10.25
C SER A 706 -16.72 -13.17 -9.39
N SER A 707 -17.01 -12.05 -9.99
CA SER A 707 -17.27 -10.79 -9.31
C SER A 707 -18.33 -10.01 -10.06
N PRO A 708 -19.06 -9.08 -9.42
CA PRO A 708 -19.97 -8.20 -10.14
C PRO A 708 -19.25 -7.48 -11.28
N ALA A 709 -19.87 -7.45 -12.45
CA ALA A 709 -19.32 -6.77 -13.63
C ALA A 709 -19.29 -5.25 -13.40
N ILE A 710 -18.26 -4.57 -13.90
CA ILE A 710 -18.17 -3.11 -13.85
C ILE A 710 -19.25 -2.53 -14.77
N SER A 711 -20.25 -1.87 -14.20
CA SER A 711 -21.39 -1.40 -14.96
C SER A 711 -21.05 -0.19 -15.83
N ILE A 712 -21.75 -0.07 -16.97
CA ILE A 712 -21.65 1.12 -17.83
C ILE A 712 -22.08 2.41 -17.08
N LYS A 713 -22.88 2.28 -16.01
CA LYS A 713 -23.26 3.41 -15.15
C LYS A 713 -22.04 3.97 -14.40
N GLN A 714 -21.12 3.10 -13.96
CA GLN A 714 -19.86 3.52 -13.35
C GLN A 714 -18.98 4.28 -14.33
N PHE A 715 -18.93 3.86 -15.60
CA PHE A 715 -18.24 4.62 -16.65
C PHE A 715 -18.76 6.07 -16.75
N PHE A 716 -20.09 6.26 -16.82
CA PHE A 716 -20.67 7.60 -16.88
C PHE A 716 -20.48 8.39 -15.59
N GLY A 717 -20.50 7.73 -14.43
CA GLY A 717 -20.18 8.34 -13.15
C GLY A 717 -18.73 8.86 -13.12
N THR A 718 -17.79 8.03 -13.52
CA THR A 718 -16.36 8.36 -13.62
C THR A 718 -16.11 9.46 -14.66
N LEU A 719 -16.76 9.41 -15.81
CA LEU A 719 -16.73 10.48 -16.82
C LEU A 719 -17.21 11.82 -16.25
N SER A 720 -18.35 11.81 -15.55
CA SER A 720 -18.91 13.01 -14.92
C SER A 720 -17.95 13.60 -13.89
N LEU A 721 -17.34 12.75 -13.06
CA LEU A 721 -16.36 13.15 -12.05
C LEU A 721 -15.16 13.84 -12.70
N PHE A 722 -14.48 13.19 -13.66
CA PHE A 722 -13.33 13.79 -14.36
C PHE A 722 -13.71 15.08 -15.07
N PHE A 723 -14.89 15.12 -15.69
CA PHE A 723 -15.36 16.33 -16.38
C PHE A 723 -15.54 17.51 -15.41
N VAL A 724 -16.22 17.31 -14.28
CA VAL A 724 -16.41 18.35 -13.25
C VAL A 724 -15.06 18.80 -12.69
N VAL A 725 -14.14 17.88 -12.38
CA VAL A 725 -12.80 18.20 -11.89
C VAL A 725 -12.01 19.01 -12.92
N PHE A 726 -12.00 18.60 -14.19
CA PHE A 726 -11.26 19.28 -15.25
C PHE A 726 -11.80 20.68 -15.54
N VAL A 727 -13.13 20.83 -15.57
CA VAL A 727 -13.76 22.16 -15.72
C VAL A 727 -13.43 23.04 -14.53
N SER A 728 -13.50 22.54 -13.30
CA SER A 728 -13.14 23.27 -12.08
C SER A 728 -11.69 23.74 -12.11
N LEU A 729 -10.75 22.85 -12.40
CA LEU A 729 -9.33 23.19 -12.49
C LEU A 729 -9.04 24.16 -13.63
N THR A 730 -9.72 24.03 -14.77
CA THR A 730 -9.63 25.00 -15.89
C THR A 730 -10.10 26.38 -15.44
N PHE A 731 -11.21 26.47 -14.72
CA PHE A 731 -11.71 27.72 -14.17
C PHE A 731 -10.71 28.36 -13.21
N PHE A 732 -10.12 27.58 -12.29
CA PHE A 732 -9.08 28.06 -11.37
C PHE A 732 -7.82 28.53 -12.13
N ALA A 733 -7.41 27.82 -13.18
CA ALA A 733 -6.27 28.22 -14.01
C ALA A 733 -6.52 29.55 -14.71
N ILE A 734 -7.74 29.77 -15.24
CA ILE A 734 -8.14 31.04 -15.86
C ILE A 734 -8.14 32.16 -14.79
N LEU A 735 -8.73 31.88 -13.61
CA LEU A 735 -8.77 32.85 -12.51
C LEU A 735 -7.37 33.29 -12.09
N ILE A 736 -6.46 32.35 -11.89
CA ILE A 736 -5.05 32.63 -11.55
C ILE A 736 -4.40 33.45 -12.66
N SER A 737 -4.62 33.08 -13.93
CA SER A 737 -4.08 33.81 -15.09
C SER A 737 -4.55 35.27 -15.10
N VAL A 738 -5.82 35.52 -14.83
CA VAL A 738 -6.40 36.87 -14.74
C VAL A 738 -5.78 37.66 -13.59
N LEU A 739 -5.63 37.04 -12.42
CA LEU A 739 -5.00 37.69 -11.26
C LEU A 739 -3.53 38.06 -11.52
N LEU A 740 -2.76 37.18 -12.15
CA LEU A 740 -1.34 37.39 -12.44
C LEU A 740 -1.09 38.45 -13.54
N GLN A 741 -1.98 38.55 -14.52
CA GLN A 741 -1.84 39.54 -15.62
C GLN A 741 -2.28 40.95 -15.22
N GLY A 742 -2.89 41.10 -14.06
CA GLY A 742 -3.38 42.34 -13.52
C GLY A 742 -4.72 42.78 -14.13
N TYR A 743 -5.62 43.24 -13.29
CA TYR A 743 -7.03 43.63 -13.61
C TYR A 743 -7.17 44.68 -14.71
N ARG A 744 -6.11 45.47 -14.99
CA ARG A 744 -6.14 46.62 -15.92
C ARG A 744 -6.02 46.23 -17.41
N LYS A 745 -5.70 45.03 -17.76
CA LYS A 745 -5.56 44.56 -19.17
C LYS A 745 -6.82 43.88 -19.72
N PHE A 746 -7.82 43.62 -18.88
CA PHE A 746 -9.06 42.99 -19.29
C PHE A 746 -10.15 44.02 -19.57
N GLU A 747 -10.39 44.32 -20.82
CA GLU A 747 -11.62 44.98 -21.25
C GLU A 747 -12.75 43.94 -21.20
N PHE A 748 -13.43 43.88 -20.03
CA PHE A 748 -14.63 43.10 -19.89
C PHE A 748 -15.77 43.78 -20.68
N ASN A 749 -16.02 43.34 -21.89
CA ASN A 749 -17.21 43.67 -22.59
C ASN A 749 -18.45 43.23 -21.78
N TYR A 750 -19.58 43.98 -21.88
CA TYR A 750 -20.79 43.68 -21.17
C TYR A 750 -21.25 42.20 -21.37
N SER A 751 -21.11 41.69 -22.59
CA SER A 751 -21.35 40.30 -22.94
C SER A 751 -20.52 39.32 -22.13
N THR A 752 -19.22 39.60 -21.96
CA THR A 752 -18.28 38.73 -21.15
C THR A 752 -18.64 38.75 -19.67
N LYS A 753 -19.03 39.92 -19.13
CA LYS A 753 -19.51 40.03 -17.74
C LYS A 753 -20.77 39.23 -17.51
N LEU A 754 -21.75 39.39 -18.37
CA LEU A 754 -23.04 38.69 -18.30
C LEU A 754 -22.83 37.16 -18.32
N GLN A 755 -21.96 36.70 -19.20
CA GLN A 755 -21.66 35.28 -19.36
C GLN A 755 -20.86 34.71 -18.16
N LEU A 756 -19.92 35.48 -17.61
CA LEU A 756 -19.22 35.09 -16.38
C LEU A 756 -20.22 34.93 -15.23
N TYR A 757 -21.16 35.86 -15.08
CA TYR A 757 -22.21 35.72 -14.08
C TYR A 757 -23.15 34.54 -14.35
N LEU A 758 -23.52 34.31 -15.61
CA LEU A 758 -24.38 33.19 -15.99
C LEU A 758 -23.67 31.82 -15.71
N ASN A 759 -22.40 31.72 -16.08
CA ASN A 759 -21.62 30.52 -15.81
C ASN A 759 -21.43 30.31 -14.29
N PHE A 760 -21.15 31.35 -13.53
CA PHE A 760 -21.11 31.28 -12.07
C PHE A 760 -22.44 30.82 -11.49
N ALA A 761 -23.54 31.37 -11.99
CA ALA A 761 -24.90 31.04 -11.53
C ALA A 761 -25.32 29.59 -11.82
N PHE A 762 -24.80 28.97 -12.88
CA PHE A 762 -25.10 27.57 -13.22
C PHE A 762 -24.05 26.58 -12.67
N PHE A 763 -22.77 26.90 -12.79
CA PHE A 763 -21.69 25.98 -12.42
C PHE A 763 -21.54 25.84 -10.91
N PHE A 764 -21.62 26.95 -10.17
CA PHE A 764 -21.44 26.97 -8.73
C PHE A 764 -22.50 26.16 -7.96
N PRO A 765 -23.78 26.23 -8.27
CA PRO A 765 -24.80 25.37 -7.66
C PRO A 765 -24.59 23.89 -8.01
N ILE A 766 -24.21 23.55 -9.24
CA ILE A 766 -23.95 22.16 -9.64
C ILE A 766 -22.76 21.61 -8.86
N LEU A 767 -21.69 22.37 -8.71
CA LEU A 767 -20.50 21.99 -7.95
C LEU A 767 -20.85 21.81 -6.45
N ILE A 768 -21.61 22.73 -5.87
CA ILE A 768 -22.06 22.63 -4.47
C ILE A 768 -22.96 21.40 -4.29
N ILE A 769 -23.92 21.18 -5.17
CA ILE A 769 -24.81 20.01 -5.13
C ILE A 769 -23.99 18.73 -5.27
N SER A 770 -23.03 18.69 -6.17
CA SER A 770 -22.13 17.52 -6.34
C SER A 770 -21.34 17.23 -5.06
N ILE A 771 -20.76 18.25 -4.41
CA ILE A 771 -20.01 18.10 -3.15
C ILE A 771 -20.94 17.63 -2.03
N ILE A 772 -22.13 18.24 -1.91
CA ILE A 772 -23.10 17.87 -0.87
C ILE A 772 -23.59 16.44 -1.10
N THR A 773 -23.93 16.09 -2.34
CA THR A 773 -24.40 14.72 -2.69
C THR A 773 -23.33 13.68 -2.40
N THR A 774 -22.06 13.96 -2.73
CA THR A 774 -20.94 13.06 -2.43
C THR A 774 -20.74 12.95 -0.92
N GLY A 775 -20.86 14.05 -0.19
CA GLY A 775 -20.78 14.04 1.28
C GLY A 775 -21.91 13.24 1.92
N LEU A 776 -23.14 13.41 1.47
CA LEU A 776 -24.32 12.66 1.96
C LEU A 776 -24.22 11.16 1.63
N LEU A 777 -23.78 10.81 0.42
CA LEU A 777 -23.54 9.41 0.04
C LEU A 777 -22.45 8.78 0.89
N SER A 778 -21.35 9.49 1.15
CA SER A 778 -20.28 9.01 2.04
C SER A 778 -20.77 8.83 3.47
N GLN A 779 -21.61 9.73 3.97
CA GLN A 779 -22.20 9.62 5.31
C GLN A 779 -23.20 8.48 5.39
N SER A 780 -24.12 8.34 4.41
CA SER A 780 -25.08 7.24 4.33
C SER A 780 -24.36 5.88 4.23
N TYR A 781 -23.30 5.81 3.46
CA TYR A 781 -22.47 4.58 3.38
C TYR A 781 -21.80 4.24 4.72
N LYS A 782 -21.31 5.24 5.46
CA LYS A 782 -20.74 5.04 6.81
C LYS A 782 -21.82 4.62 7.82
N GLU A 783 -23.02 5.19 7.72
CA GLU A 783 -24.15 4.83 8.58
C GLU A 783 -24.65 3.42 8.27
N ASP A 784 -24.72 3.02 6.98
CA ASP A 784 -25.06 1.65 6.57
C ASP A 784 -23.99 0.64 7.05
N LEU A 785 -22.70 0.96 6.91
CA LEU A 785 -21.62 0.17 7.48
C LEU A 785 -21.75 0.05 9.01
N ASN A 786 -21.95 1.16 9.72
CA ASN A 786 -22.14 1.13 11.17
C ASN A 786 -23.41 0.36 11.57
N GLY A 787 -24.47 0.42 10.78
CA GLY A 787 -25.70 -0.36 11.00
C GLY A 787 -25.55 -1.86 10.76
N GLN A 788 -24.61 -2.27 9.91
CA GLN A 788 -24.26 -3.68 9.71
C GLN A 788 -23.35 -4.22 10.82
N TYR A 789 -22.67 -3.34 11.57
CA TYR A 789 -21.77 -3.71 12.67
C TYR A 789 -22.41 -3.58 14.07
N LEU A 790 -23.64 -3.07 14.19
CA LEU A 790 -24.48 -3.07 15.39
C LEU A 790 -25.54 -4.17 15.33
#